data_adbe81597a3b359de01d8481c1d4d2a2
#
_entry.id   adbe81597a3b359de01d8481c1d4d2a2
#
_cell.length_a   1.000
_cell.length_b   1.000
_cell.length_c   1.000
_cell.angle_alpha   90.00
_cell.angle_beta   90.00
_cell.angle_gamma   90.00
#
_symmetry.space_group_name_H-M   'P 1'
#
loop_
_entity.id
_entity.type
_entity.pdbx_description
1 polymer ?
#
loop_
_entity_poly.entity_id
_entity_poly.type
_entity_poly.pdbx_seq_one_letter_code
_entity_poly.pdbx_strand_id
1 'polypeptide(L)'
;MIKEIKSKSRFVILITLSFLVIILSFLISALTPLAKYKFLSDDPIHFKILATIAASYDATVIGFNSIRTILDNYNPNQPINIPKIELIVEPGSIQKMASNLPSSAREKYYNAQLLYPDGQTHDVKYRFRGRSIYHWNPKKPSLRIKTSRKNPFEQLRHFNLINPEDRAMISNFYGEYLADKMGILTHNTKFVELFINQKYVGVYHFTTNDDEEMLRANDRVPGPIYVGDDLADRWELDQFKTKGDLKAHKNLLPLQILLDAIYAESSTNQIDSLWNILSKEKYAKFNALLSLVGGIHTDTTHNHLYYFDPSQGRIEPIISDINGHGLLLYPSPRERLVKKYKPFVEVPLNGRNNPLLDKALRDPDFRHLRNKFLYKYLTETGSFETQRAELQKLFKIIDPSVRKDRNKASIMETFVGYWRIPYSNFQYEKSKIVIFDWIQKRNEFLMQELANSNVTYEIKNISTNTTLLEVIVEGNSSVFFNLNGLGKNVFTRNANSEKEKIFGQNILHPGLAEKPVTWEVGRQVYDYQLGADSKKYLFEIESSYNIDRLINILGSAFKNAVTGDAIVPKLYSKTEELDENKVYVRSEDIKKTTNKVHILGPGEVILTSNLIINNGEELIVKPGSTILMADGVSLLSKGRTIFDGSPENPIEVKRLDEDKPWGIVAIHGPMSKGSIIKNVTFSGGSTSFLENRMFSGMLSISWTENFLMYNSTVENNVISDDTLHVIHSSFKISNSNFKNCFGDCIDFDYSRGKIRRLKINNAKNDGIDFMRSDVDASHIEVLSAGDKGFSVGEMSNIKITSSMIDSSEIGVAVKDMSLLEIENATLSENQVAMSIYSKNWRFGGPGKIIIKNVEFLLNNVDLDIEETAQVQIFDGVNVNVTTGDGSFSYVR
;
A
#
# COMPACT_ATOMS: atom_id res chain seq x y z
N MET A 1 -38.95 -6.91 -52.54
CA MET A 1 -38.24 -7.91 -53.37
C MET A 1 -36.71 -7.73 -53.32
N ILE A 2 -36.12 -6.60 -53.69
CA ILE A 2 -34.63 -6.42 -53.63
C ILE A 2 -34.05 -6.45 -52.20
N LYS A 3 -34.74 -5.92 -51.18
CA LYS A 3 -34.33 -6.00 -49.75
C LYS A 3 -34.45 -7.44 -49.22
N GLU A 4 -35.41 -8.22 -49.65
CA GLU A 4 -35.58 -9.61 -49.20
C GLU A 4 -34.57 -10.56 -49.86
N ILE A 5 -34.19 -10.32 -51.12
CA ILE A 5 -33.15 -11.09 -51.81
C ILE A 5 -31.78 -10.81 -51.18
N LYS A 6 -31.48 -9.55 -50.80
CA LYS A 6 -30.25 -9.20 -50.04
C LYS A 6 -30.20 -9.80 -48.62
N SER A 7 -31.40 -9.97 -47.99
CA SER A 7 -31.48 -10.62 -46.67
C SER A 7 -31.25 -12.13 -46.78
N LYS A 8 -31.86 -12.79 -47.76
CA LYS A 8 -31.69 -14.25 -48.00
C LYS A 8 -30.25 -14.59 -48.45
N SER A 9 -29.66 -13.80 -49.31
CA SER A 9 -28.24 -14.01 -49.70
C SER A 9 -27.28 -13.82 -48.57
N ARG A 10 -27.48 -12.83 -47.66
CA ARG A 10 -26.69 -12.65 -46.45
C ARG A 10 -26.85 -13.82 -45.47
N PHE A 11 -28.08 -14.37 -45.38
CA PHE A 11 -28.32 -15.53 -44.51
C PHE A 11 -27.66 -16.80 -45.06
N VAL A 12 -27.72 -17.03 -46.38
CA VAL A 12 -27.01 -18.15 -47.03
C VAL A 12 -25.51 -18.00 -46.94
N ILE A 13 -24.97 -16.80 -47.13
CA ILE A 13 -23.51 -16.52 -46.92
C ILE A 13 -23.12 -16.78 -45.49
N LEU A 14 -23.92 -16.38 -44.51
CA LEU A 14 -23.66 -16.64 -43.09
C LEU A 14 -23.64 -18.14 -42.76
N ILE A 15 -24.58 -18.91 -43.31
CA ILE A 15 -24.65 -20.37 -43.13
C ILE A 15 -23.44 -21.04 -43.79
N THR A 16 -23.09 -20.64 -45.00
CA THR A 16 -21.95 -21.23 -45.73
C THR A 16 -20.63 -20.87 -45.03
N LEU A 17 -20.43 -19.63 -44.56
CA LEU A 17 -19.28 -19.22 -43.76
C LEU A 17 -19.25 -19.98 -42.44
N SER A 18 -20.38 -20.19 -41.77
CA SER A 18 -20.47 -20.97 -40.54
C SER A 18 -20.07 -22.43 -40.78
N PHE A 19 -20.50 -23.03 -41.87
CA PHE A 19 -20.13 -24.40 -42.25
C PHE A 19 -18.65 -24.52 -42.63
N LEU A 20 -18.12 -23.51 -43.31
CA LEU A 20 -16.68 -23.43 -43.64
C LEU A 20 -15.82 -23.28 -42.40
N VAL A 21 -16.26 -22.45 -41.42
CA VAL A 21 -15.59 -22.26 -40.12
C VAL A 21 -15.63 -23.55 -39.31
N ILE A 22 -16.75 -24.30 -39.32
CA ILE A 22 -16.83 -25.60 -38.65
C ILE A 22 -15.89 -26.61 -39.28
N ILE A 23 -15.82 -26.69 -40.59
CA ILE A 23 -14.90 -27.58 -41.33
C ILE A 23 -13.43 -27.18 -41.09
N LEU A 24 -13.10 -25.88 -41.17
CA LEU A 24 -11.76 -25.37 -40.87
C LEU A 24 -11.37 -25.61 -39.43
N SER A 25 -12.31 -25.43 -38.48
CA SER A 25 -12.11 -25.71 -37.07
C SER A 25 -11.84 -27.20 -36.81
N PHE A 26 -12.54 -28.07 -37.53
CA PHE A 26 -12.34 -29.53 -37.49
C PHE A 26 -10.94 -29.91 -38.05
N LEU A 27 -10.50 -29.28 -39.15
CA LEU A 27 -9.18 -29.48 -39.73
C LEU A 27 -8.07 -28.94 -38.82
N ILE A 28 -8.26 -27.76 -38.23
CA ILE A 28 -7.29 -27.18 -37.31
C ILE A 28 -7.22 -27.98 -36.00
N SER A 29 -8.35 -28.48 -35.47
CA SER A 29 -8.39 -29.32 -34.26
C SER A 29 -7.79 -30.71 -34.53
N ALA A 30 -7.87 -31.24 -35.74
CA ALA A 30 -7.17 -32.47 -36.09
C ALA A 30 -5.64 -32.31 -36.20
N LEU A 31 -5.15 -31.08 -36.47
CA LEU A 31 -3.73 -30.76 -36.57
C LEU A 31 -3.09 -30.23 -35.26
N THR A 32 -3.89 -29.66 -34.36
CA THR A 32 -3.41 -29.09 -33.09
C THR A 32 -3.15 -30.13 -31.96
N PRO A 33 -3.74 -31.32 -31.93
CA PRO A 33 -3.44 -32.35 -30.94
C PRO A 33 -1.95 -32.73 -30.88
N LEU A 34 -1.27 -32.69 -32.01
CA LEU A 34 0.14 -33.07 -32.08
C LEU A 34 1.08 -32.17 -31.26
N ALA A 35 0.78 -30.89 -31.07
CA ALA A 35 1.59 -29.95 -30.31
C ALA A 35 1.32 -29.99 -28.77
N LYS A 36 0.12 -30.42 -28.35
CA LYS A 36 -0.29 -30.55 -26.93
C LYS A 36 -0.11 -31.96 -26.37
N TYR A 37 0.19 -32.93 -27.21
CA TYR A 37 0.30 -34.35 -26.84
C TYR A 37 1.38 -34.70 -25.80
N LYS A 38 2.35 -33.83 -25.59
CA LYS A 38 3.38 -34.04 -24.58
C LYS A 38 2.84 -34.01 -23.13
N PHE A 39 1.62 -33.51 -22.93
CA PHE A 39 0.97 -33.45 -21.61
C PHE A 39 -0.06 -34.56 -21.33
N LEU A 40 -0.39 -35.38 -22.35
CA LEU A 40 -1.45 -36.39 -22.29
C LEU A 40 -0.99 -37.77 -22.76
N SER A 41 0.35 -38.05 -22.72
CA SER A 41 0.93 -39.25 -23.35
C SER A 41 0.55 -40.59 -22.73
N ASP A 42 -0.07 -40.60 -21.53
CA ASP A 42 -0.32 -41.83 -20.76
C ASP A 42 -1.81 -42.23 -20.65
N ASP A 43 -2.72 -41.55 -21.38
CA ASP A 43 -4.17 -41.76 -21.25
C ASP A 43 -4.85 -42.61 -22.34
N PRO A 44 -5.93 -43.36 -22.00
CA PRO A 44 -6.65 -44.25 -22.93
C PRO A 44 -7.31 -43.54 -24.10
N ILE A 45 -7.55 -44.30 -25.20
CA ILE A 45 -8.12 -43.82 -26.47
C ILE A 45 -9.41 -42.99 -26.33
N HIS A 46 -10.22 -43.23 -25.30
CA HIS A 46 -11.50 -42.51 -25.03
C HIS A 46 -11.26 -41.07 -24.63
N PHE A 47 -10.20 -40.77 -23.91
CA PHE A 47 -9.84 -39.43 -23.53
C PHE A 47 -9.36 -38.59 -24.71
N LYS A 48 -8.74 -39.24 -25.71
CA LYS A 48 -8.28 -38.61 -26.96
C LYS A 48 -9.44 -38.11 -27.81
N ILE A 49 -10.52 -38.87 -27.90
CA ILE A 49 -11.72 -38.49 -28.67
C ILE A 49 -12.44 -37.31 -27.95
N LEU A 50 -12.60 -37.36 -26.63
CA LEU A 50 -13.21 -36.29 -25.85
C LEU A 50 -12.39 -34.99 -25.92
N ALA A 51 -11.07 -35.08 -25.85
CA ALA A 51 -10.17 -33.93 -25.96
C ALA A 51 -10.24 -33.31 -27.37
N THR A 52 -10.39 -34.11 -28.44
CA THR A 52 -10.53 -33.63 -29.81
C THR A 52 -11.90 -32.94 -30.02
N ILE A 53 -12.98 -33.47 -29.45
CA ILE A 53 -14.30 -32.86 -29.50
C ILE A 53 -14.29 -31.53 -28.74
N ALA A 54 -13.71 -31.49 -27.57
CA ALA A 54 -13.59 -30.29 -26.74
C ALA A 54 -12.75 -29.20 -27.45
N ALA A 55 -11.61 -29.53 -28.04
CA ALA A 55 -10.81 -28.60 -28.82
C ALA A 55 -11.53 -28.06 -30.05
N SER A 56 -12.33 -28.89 -30.70
CA SER A 56 -13.15 -28.49 -31.85
C SER A 56 -14.26 -27.52 -31.44
N TYR A 57 -14.91 -27.76 -30.31
CA TYR A 57 -15.89 -26.86 -29.74
C TYR A 57 -15.25 -25.49 -29.40
N ASP A 58 -14.11 -25.48 -28.72
CA ASP A 58 -13.40 -24.26 -28.35
C ASP A 58 -12.98 -23.44 -29.58
N ALA A 59 -12.46 -24.11 -30.63
CA ALA A 59 -12.09 -23.48 -31.90
C ALA A 59 -13.31 -22.87 -32.61
N THR A 60 -14.46 -23.54 -32.53
CA THR A 60 -15.71 -23.05 -33.11
C THR A 60 -16.20 -21.81 -32.37
N VAL A 61 -16.17 -21.79 -31.02
CA VAL A 61 -16.54 -20.64 -30.21
C VAL A 61 -15.64 -19.45 -30.50
N ILE A 62 -14.33 -19.67 -30.62
CA ILE A 62 -13.37 -18.62 -30.98
C ILE A 62 -13.66 -18.06 -32.37
N GLY A 63 -13.93 -18.92 -33.33
CA GLY A 63 -14.28 -18.55 -34.70
C GLY A 63 -15.54 -17.70 -34.79
N PHE A 64 -16.65 -18.14 -34.17
CA PHE A 64 -17.90 -17.37 -34.11
C PHE A 64 -17.75 -16.01 -33.46
N ASN A 65 -17.04 -15.95 -32.33
CA ASN A 65 -16.83 -14.67 -31.67
C ASN A 65 -15.91 -13.74 -32.47
N SER A 66 -14.92 -14.28 -33.20
CA SER A 66 -14.10 -13.49 -34.11
C SER A 66 -14.90 -12.86 -35.24
N ILE A 67 -15.86 -13.60 -35.83
CA ILE A 67 -16.76 -13.07 -36.86
C ILE A 67 -17.64 -11.95 -36.28
N ARG A 68 -18.16 -12.13 -35.07
CA ARG A 68 -18.96 -11.09 -34.39
C ARG A 68 -18.17 -9.80 -34.17
N THR A 69 -16.88 -9.87 -33.79
CA THR A 69 -16.05 -8.68 -33.65
C THR A 69 -15.76 -7.95 -34.95
N ILE A 70 -15.72 -8.67 -36.09
CA ILE A 70 -15.57 -8.06 -37.42
C ILE A 70 -16.83 -7.29 -37.82
N LEU A 71 -18.00 -7.79 -37.39
CA LEU A 71 -19.33 -7.20 -37.70
C LEU A 71 -19.72 -6.06 -36.73
N ASP A 72 -18.91 -5.81 -35.69
CA ASP A 72 -19.16 -4.73 -34.74
C ASP A 72 -19.12 -3.36 -35.43
N ASN A 73 -20.16 -2.56 -35.22
CA ASN A 73 -20.24 -1.18 -35.67
C ASN A 73 -19.72 -0.26 -34.57
N TYR A 74 -18.93 0.72 -34.97
CA TYR A 74 -18.52 1.83 -34.10
C TYR A 74 -18.60 3.15 -34.87
N ASN A 75 -18.81 4.26 -34.15
CA ASN A 75 -18.78 5.58 -34.75
C ASN A 75 -17.31 6.08 -34.80
N PRO A 76 -16.69 6.24 -35.99
CA PRO A 76 -15.29 6.66 -36.09
C PRO A 76 -15.08 8.13 -35.66
N ASN A 77 -16.14 8.93 -35.61
CA ASN A 77 -16.09 10.35 -35.26
C ASN A 77 -16.29 10.60 -33.75
N GLN A 78 -16.43 9.53 -32.95
CA GLN A 78 -16.56 9.70 -31.50
C GLN A 78 -15.25 10.16 -30.90
N PRO A 79 -15.21 11.23 -30.06
CA PRO A 79 -13.97 11.72 -29.47
C PRO A 79 -13.32 10.65 -28.58
N ILE A 80 -12.01 10.53 -28.69
CA ILE A 80 -11.21 9.62 -27.89
C ILE A 80 -10.72 10.39 -26.67
N ASN A 81 -10.97 9.84 -25.47
CA ASN A 81 -10.72 10.51 -24.20
C ASN A 81 -9.56 9.89 -23.39
N ILE A 82 -8.85 8.89 -23.98
CA ILE A 82 -7.70 8.25 -23.34
C ILE A 82 -6.41 8.55 -24.12
N PRO A 83 -5.24 8.64 -23.44
CA PRO A 83 -3.97 8.93 -24.09
C PRO A 83 -3.59 7.89 -25.14
N LYS A 84 -2.89 8.35 -26.18
CA LYS A 84 -2.28 7.51 -27.21
C LYS A 84 -0.84 7.19 -26.83
N ILE A 85 -0.46 5.93 -27.00
CA ILE A 85 0.94 5.47 -26.98
C ILE A 85 1.25 4.86 -28.36
N GLU A 86 2.36 5.26 -28.96
CA GLU A 86 2.78 4.75 -30.25
C GLU A 86 4.19 4.20 -30.19
N LEU A 87 4.32 2.89 -30.52
CA LEU A 87 5.57 2.19 -30.68
C LEU A 87 5.88 2.03 -32.16
N ILE A 88 7.10 2.38 -32.54
CA ILE A 88 7.66 2.14 -33.87
C ILE A 88 8.63 0.97 -33.72
N VAL A 89 8.31 -0.16 -34.35
CA VAL A 89 9.04 -1.41 -34.26
C VAL A 89 9.46 -1.91 -35.66
N GLU A 90 10.53 -2.66 -35.69
CA GLU A 90 10.95 -3.33 -36.94
C GLU A 90 9.83 -4.25 -37.45
N PRO A 91 9.48 -4.19 -38.79
CA PRO A 91 8.50 -5.08 -39.35
C PRO A 91 8.83 -6.55 -39.06
N GLY A 92 7.84 -7.33 -38.61
CA GLY A 92 8.04 -8.75 -38.28
C GLY A 92 8.61 -9.01 -36.87
N SER A 93 8.99 -7.98 -36.11
CA SER A 93 9.61 -8.19 -34.78
C SER A 93 8.64 -8.82 -33.76
N ILE A 94 7.35 -8.51 -33.82
CA ILE A 94 6.32 -9.18 -32.98
C ILE A 94 6.25 -10.68 -33.24
N GLN A 95 6.30 -11.08 -34.51
CA GLN A 95 6.33 -12.50 -34.92
C GLN A 95 7.60 -13.18 -34.48
N LYS A 96 8.76 -12.49 -34.62
CA LYS A 96 10.05 -12.96 -34.11
C LYS A 96 10.08 -13.13 -32.61
N MET A 97 9.39 -12.22 -31.86
CA MET A 97 9.21 -12.38 -30.44
C MET A 97 8.33 -13.59 -30.12
N ALA A 98 7.22 -13.77 -30.84
CA ALA A 98 6.31 -14.91 -30.65
C ALA A 98 6.99 -16.25 -30.90
N SER A 99 7.91 -16.35 -31.89
CA SER A 99 8.66 -17.55 -32.13
C SER A 99 9.74 -17.83 -31.08
N ASN A 100 10.12 -16.83 -30.26
CA ASN A 100 11.16 -16.97 -29.25
C ASN A 100 10.58 -17.01 -27.81
N LEU A 101 9.34 -17.43 -27.66
CA LEU A 101 8.72 -17.66 -26.36
C LEU A 101 9.26 -18.96 -25.71
N PRO A 102 9.45 -18.99 -24.36
CA PRO A 102 9.11 -17.95 -23.36
C PRO A 102 10.20 -16.90 -23.15
N SER A 103 11.39 -17.01 -23.73
CA SER A 103 12.52 -16.09 -23.49
C SER A 103 12.17 -14.62 -23.80
N SER A 104 11.44 -14.36 -24.90
CA SER A 104 10.98 -13.02 -25.27
C SER A 104 9.95 -12.40 -24.30
N ALA A 105 9.42 -13.17 -23.36
CA ALA A 105 8.53 -12.68 -22.31
C ALA A 105 9.22 -12.56 -20.94
N ARG A 106 10.39 -13.20 -20.78
CA ARG A 106 11.09 -13.25 -19.50
C ARG A 106 12.35 -12.39 -19.45
N GLU A 107 13.18 -12.48 -20.49
CA GLU A 107 14.56 -11.97 -20.46
C GLU A 107 14.90 -11.07 -21.64
N LYS A 108 14.53 -11.50 -22.86
CA LYS A 108 14.99 -10.86 -24.09
C LYS A 108 14.18 -9.66 -24.48
N TYR A 109 14.83 -8.50 -24.51
CA TYR A 109 14.28 -7.25 -25.03
C TYR A 109 14.64 -7.06 -26.51
N TYR A 110 13.74 -6.39 -27.23
CA TYR A 110 13.88 -5.95 -28.61
C TYR A 110 13.90 -4.43 -28.68
N ASN A 111 14.54 -3.86 -29.69
CA ASN A 111 14.60 -2.40 -29.87
C ASN A 111 13.30 -1.89 -30.51
N ALA A 112 12.91 -0.71 -30.12
CA ALA A 112 11.80 0.06 -30.68
C ALA A 112 12.07 1.55 -30.45
N GLN A 113 11.23 2.40 -31.08
CA GLN A 113 11.13 3.81 -30.73
C GLN A 113 9.74 4.08 -30.14
N LEU A 114 9.67 4.95 -29.16
CA LEU A 114 8.45 5.42 -28.51
C LEU A 114 8.25 6.88 -28.84
N LEU A 115 7.07 7.24 -29.36
CA LEU A 115 6.68 8.63 -29.56
C LEU A 115 6.26 9.25 -28.22
N TYR A 116 6.94 10.29 -27.80
CA TYR A 116 6.67 11.04 -26.56
C TYR A 116 5.63 12.14 -26.77
N PRO A 117 5.04 12.69 -25.68
CA PRO A 117 4.03 13.77 -25.79
C PRO A 117 4.57 15.05 -26.43
N ASP A 118 5.88 15.29 -26.41
CA ASP A 118 6.57 16.40 -27.07
C ASP A 118 6.66 16.25 -28.60
N GLY A 119 6.21 15.13 -29.14
CA GLY A 119 6.28 14.79 -30.56
C GLY A 119 7.61 14.20 -31.01
N GLN A 120 8.58 14.03 -30.14
CA GLN A 120 9.86 13.39 -30.44
C GLN A 120 9.79 11.88 -30.24
N THR A 121 10.64 11.14 -31.00
CA THR A 121 10.79 9.71 -30.83
C THR A 121 12.08 9.39 -30.09
N HIS A 122 11.99 8.50 -29.10
CA HIS A 122 13.13 8.06 -28.30
C HIS A 122 13.33 6.55 -28.41
N ASP A 123 14.59 6.13 -28.42
CA ASP A 123 14.93 4.72 -28.44
C ASP A 123 14.54 4.05 -27.12
N VAL A 124 13.77 2.98 -27.22
CA VAL A 124 13.32 2.16 -26.10
C VAL A 124 13.55 0.69 -26.40
N LYS A 125 13.43 -0.12 -25.35
CA LYS A 125 13.42 -1.57 -25.48
C LYS A 125 12.05 -2.10 -25.05
N TYR A 126 11.56 -3.14 -25.72
CA TYR A 126 10.29 -3.77 -25.38
C TYR A 126 10.38 -5.29 -25.42
N ARG A 127 9.50 -5.94 -24.69
CA ARG A 127 9.32 -7.38 -24.69
C ARG A 127 7.88 -7.75 -24.34
N PHE A 128 7.51 -9.01 -24.58
CA PHE A 128 6.27 -9.50 -24.04
C PHE A 128 6.28 -9.48 -22.49
N ARG A 129 5.11 -9.35 -21.87
CA ARG A 129 4.89 -9.44 -20.44
C ARG A 129 3.99 -10.63 -20.12
N GLY A 130 4.14 -11.16 -18.89
CA GLY A 130 3.35 -12.28 -18.37
C GLY A 130 4.04 -13.64 -18.55
N ARG A 131 3.56 -14.63 -17.79
CA ARG A 131 4.14 -15.97 -17.75
C ARG A 131 3.41 -17.00 -18.61
N SER A 132 2.16 -16.72 -18.93
CA SER A 132 1.24 -17.64 -19.60
C SER A 132 0.94 -17.24 -21.04
N ILE A 133 0.60 -18.23 -21.87
CA ILE A 133 0.28 -18.05 -23.29
C ILE A 133 -0.85 -17.06 -23.56
N TYR A 134 -1.79 -16.90 -22.64
CA TYR A 134 -2.89 -15.94 -22.78
C TYR A 134 -2.45 -14.48 -22.67
N HIS A 135 -1.26 -14.19 -22.08
CA HIS A 135 -0.66 -12.86 -22.11
C HIS A 135 0.07 -12.57 -23.42
N TRP A 136 0.41 -13.60 -24.20
CA TRP A 136 1.29 -13.51 -25.37
C TRP A 136 0.53 -13.54 -26.69
N ASN A 137 -0.73 -13.14 -26.72
CA ASN A 137 -1.51 -13.08 -27.96
C ASN A 137 -0.83 -12.14 -28.98
N PRO A 138 -0.35 -12.63 -30.15
CA PRO A 138 0.37 -11.80 -31.13
C PRO A 138 -0.46 -10.64 -31.71
N LYS A 139 -1.79 -10.74 -31.71
CA LYS A 139 -2.68 -9.66 -32.18
C LYS A 139 -2.81 -8.52 -31.18
N LYS A 140 -2.71 -8.83 -29.89
CA LYS A 140 -2.84 -7.88 -28.79
C LYS A 140 -2.01 -8.37 -27.60
N PRO A 141 -0.65 -8.34 -27.68
CA PRO A 141 0.22 -8.82 -26.60
C PRO A 141 0.27 -7.86 -25.43
N SER A 142 0.40 -8.36 -24.21
CA SER A 142 0.84 -7.54 -23.09
C SER A 142 2.34 -7.26 -23.24
N LEU A 143 2.74 -6.01 -23.06
CA LEU A 143 4.10 -5.54 -23.30
C LEU A 143 4.72 -4.94 -22.03
N ARG A 144 6.03 -5.09 -21.87
CA ARG A 144 6.86 -4.31 -20.96
C ARG A 144 7.78 -3.42 -21.76
N ILE A 145 7.76 -2.13 -21.45
CA ILE A 145 8.60 -1.12 -22.09
C ILE A 145 9.71 -0.74 -21.12
N LYS A 146 10.91 -0.53 -21.65
CA LYS A 146 12.08 -0.05 -20.92
C LYS A 146 12.66 1.15 -21.64
N THR A 147 12.64 2.32 -21.00
CA THR A 147 13.18 3.58 -21.50
C THR A 147 14.64 3.78 -21.10
N SER A 148 15.28 4.81 -21.62
CA SER A 148 16.60 5.27 -21.19
C SER A 148 16.51 5.98 -19.83
N ARG A 149 17.59 5.95 -19.04
CA ARG A 149 17.70 6.79 -17.84
C ARG A 149 17.81 8.28 -18.20
N LYS A 150 18.39 8.59 -19.37
CA LYS A 150 18.51 9.99 -19.83
C LYS A 150 17.17 10.57 -20.27
N ASN A 151 16.28 9.74 -20.80
CA ASN A 151 14.95 10.13 -21.31
C ASN A 151 13.89 9.14 -20.79
N PRO A 152 13.51 9.18 -19.51
CA PRO A 152 12.45 8.34 -18.98
C PRO A 152 11.09 8.81 -19.51
N PHE A 153 10.18 7.88 -19.78
CA PHE A 153 8.81 8.23 -20.19
C PHE A 153 7.96 8.53 -18.96
N GLU A 154 7.47 9.76 -18.82
CA GLU A 154 6.71 10.19 -17.62
C GLU A 154 7.46 9.84 -16.32
N GLN A 155 8.78 10.04 -16.29
CA GLN A 155 9.68 9.69 -15.19
C GLN A 155 9.76 8.17 -14.86
N LEU A 156 9.29 7.32 -15.76
CA LEU A 156 9.31 5.87 -15.62
C LEU A 156 10.39 5.25 -16.52
N ARG A 157 11.25 4.44 -15.92
CA ARG A 157 12.18 3.62 -16.68
C ARG A 157 11.53 2.34 -17.20
N HIS A 158 10.58 1.81 -16.46
CA HIS A 158 9.82 0.64 -16.85
C HIS A 158 8.33 0.89 -16.64
N PHE A 159 7.55 0.50 -17.64
CA PHE A 159 6.10 0.45 -17.50
C PHE A 159 5.53 -0.72 -18.27
N ASN A 160 4.31 -1.08 -17.96
CA ASN A 160 3.62 -2.19 -18.60
C ASN A 160 2.39 -1.71 -19.36
N LEU A 161 2.14 -2.32 -20.48
CA LEU A 161 0.91 -2.21 -21.27
C LEU A 161 0.23 -3.58 -21.21
N ILE A 162 -0.78 -3.69 -20.36
CA ILE A 162 -1.47 -4.96 -20.08
C ILE A 162 -2.72 -5.03 -20.93
N ASN A 163 -2.85 -6.11 -21.69
CA ASN A 163 -4.09 -6.42 -22.39
C ASN A 163 -5.15 -6.81 -21.36
N PRO A 164 -6.26 -6.04 -21.17
CA PRO A 164 -7.28 -6.32 -20.17
C PRO A 164 -7.82 -7.74 -20.29
N GLU A 165 -8.15 -8.36 -19.18
CA GLU A 165 -8.46 -9.78 -19.10
C GLU A 165 -9.96 -10.08 -19.07
N ASP A 166 -10.74 -9.16 -18.52
CA ASP A 166 -12.19 -9.27 -18.45
C ASP A 166 -12.89 -8.57 -19.62
N ARG A 167 -14.18 -8.90 -19.82
CA ARG A 167 -14.96 -8.34 -20.94
C ARG A 167 -15.35 -6.88 -20.74
N ALA A 168 -15.41 -6.39 -19.52
CA ALA A 168 -15.65 -4.98 -19.25
C ALA A 168 -14.36 -4.15 -19.23
N MET A 169 -13.21 -4.80 -19.32
CA MET A 169 -11.86 -4.23 -19.32
C MET A 169 -11.44 -3.51 -18.02
N ILE A 170 -12.12 -3.74 -16.89
CA ILE A 170 -11.95 -2.93 -15.70
C ILE A 170 -11.51 -3.69 -14.46
N SER A 171 -11.58 -5.02 -14.40
CA SER A 171 -11.43 -5.75 -13.12
C SER A 171 -10.13 -5.44 -12.38
N ASN A 172 -8.99 -5.52 -13.05
CA ASN A 172 -7.71 -5.16 -12.42
C ASN A 172 -7.57 -3.65 -12.23
N PHE A 173 -7.92 -2.85 -13.24
CA PHE A 173 -7.87 -1.40 -13.15
C PHE A 173 -8.69 -0.85 -11.99
N TYR A 174 -9.94 -1.29 -11.86
CA TYR A 174 -10.83 -0.76 -10.81
C TYR A 174 -10.41 -1.24 -9.43
N GLY A 175 -9.85 -2.43 -9.31
CA GLY A 175 -9.25 -2.91 -8.06
C GLY A 175 -8.05 -2.09 -7.62
N GLU A 176 -7.13 -1.74 -8.52
CA GLU A 176 -6.00 -0.86 -8.24
C GLU A 176 -6.46 0.58 -7.92
N TYR A 177 -7.48 1.09 -8.63
CA TYR A 177 -8.10 2.39 -8.34
C TYR A 177 -8.73 2.44 -6.92
N LEU A 178 -9.40 1.37 -6.49
CA LEU A 178 -9.95 1.26 -5.14
C LEU A 178 -8.85 1.16 -4.09
N ALA A 179 -7.74 0.45 -4.40
CA ALA A 179 -6.58 0.36 -3.53
C ALA A 179 -5.98 1.73 -3.24
N ASP A 180 -5.77 2.54 -4.28
CA ASP A 180 -5.29 3.91 -4.16
C ASP A 180 -6.20 4.74 -3.25
N LYS A 181 -7.53 4.72 -3.50
CA LYS A 181 -8.52 5.41 -2.64
C LYS A 181 -8.52 4.96 -1.18
N MET A 182 -8.22 3.70 -0.90
CA MET A 182 -8.12 3.15 0.45
C MET A 182 -6.74 3.38 1.09
N GLY A 183 -5.81 4.01 0.38
CA GLY A 183 -4.43 4.26 0.81
C GLY A 183 -3.59 2.97 0.93
N ILE A 184 -3.90 1.98 0.09
CA ILE A 184 -3.13 0.73 -0.04
C ILE A 184 -2.11 0.89 -1.16
N LEU A 185 -0.89 0.44 -0.92
CA LEU A 185 0.18 0.52 -1.91
C LEU A 185 -0.17 -0.25 -3.19
N THR A 186 -0.17 0.45 -4.32
CA THR A 186 -0.57 -0.07 -5.62
C THR A 186 0.18 0.60 -6.76
N HIS A 187 0.01 0.09 -7.96
CA HIS A 187 0.57 0.68 -9.18
C HIS A 187 -0.21 1.92 -9.61
N ASN A 188 0.49 2.91 -10.13
CA ASN A 188 -0.15 4.01 -10.85
C ASN A 188 -0.67 3.48 -12.18
N THR A 189 -1.94 3.74 -12.45
CA THR A 189 -2.66 3.08 -13.54
C THR A 189 -3.52 4.04 -14.35
N LYS A 190 -3.58 3.81 -15.66
CA LYS A 190 -4.48 4.52 -16.60
C LYS A 190 -4.80 3.66 -17.82
N PHE A 191 -5.88 3.98 -18.52
CA PHE A 191 -6.14 3.40 -19.83
C PHE A 191 -5.42 4.18 -20.93
N VAL A 192 -4.92 3.47 -21.94
CA VAL A 192 -4.27 4.06 -23.11
C VAL A 192 -4.69 3.33 -24.39
N GLU A 193 -4.66 4.02 -25.52
CA GLU A 193 -4.69 3.41 -26.86
C GLU A 193 -3.27 3.08 -27.30
N LEU A 194 -3.01 1.82 -27.65
CA LEU A 194 -1.73 1.41 -28.23
C LEU A 194 -1.80 1.41 -29.76
N PHE A 195 -0.82 2.06 -30.36
CA PHE A 195 -0.52 1.96 -31.79
C PHE A 195 0.86 1.32 -31.98
N ILE A 196 0.98 0.48 -32.99
CA ILE A 196 2.28 -0.09 -33.41
C ILE A 196 2.45 0.20 -34.90
N ASN A 197 3.48 0.93 -35.27
CA ASN A 197 3.72 1.37 -36.66
C ASN A 197 2.45 2.04 -37.25
N GLN A 198 1.86 3.00 -36.55
CA GLN A 198 0.64 3.74 -36.88
C GLN A 198 -0.66 2.90 -36.95
N LYS A 199 -0.57 1.58 -36.70
CA LYS A 199 -1.75 0.70 -36.68
C LYS A 199 -2.32 0.61 -35.27
N TYR A 200 -3.60 0.87 -35.12
CA TYR A 200 -4.31 0.70 -33.86
C TYR A 200 -4.33 -0.77 -33.43
N VAL A 201 -3.83 -1.05 -32.24
CA VAL A 201 -3.81 -2.40 -31.66
C VAL A 201 -4.98 -2.63 -30.71
N GLY A 202 -5.33 -1.63 -29.91
CA GLY A 202 -6.45 -1.71 -28.99
C GLY A 202 -6.26 -0.89 -27.70
N VAL A 203 -7.20 -1.06 -26.76
CA VAL A 203 -7.15 -0.44 -25.43
C VAL A 203 -6.28 -1.29 -24.51
N TYR A 204 -5.39 -0.61 -23.78
CA TYR A 204 -4.49 -1.24 -22.82
C TYR A 204 -4.63 -0.59 -21.45
N HIS A 205 -4.40 -1.38 -20.43
CA HIS A 205 -4.18 -0.95 -19.07
C HIS A 205 -2.69 -0.64 -18.92
N PHE A 206 -2.34 0.64 -18.78
CA PHE A 206 -1.00 1.11 -18.47
C PHE A 206 -0.77 1.00 -16.97
N THR A 207 0.32 0.39 -16.54
CA THR A 207 0.70 0.35 -15.12
C THR A 207 2.19 0.60 -14.94
N THR A 208 2.56 1.21 -13.82
CA THR A 208 3.95 1.25 -13.36
C THR A 208 4.49 -0.18 -13.12
N ASN A 209 5.79 -0.32 -12.99
CA ASN A 209 6.40 -1.60 -12.63
C ASN A 209 6.58 -1.68 -11.10
N ASP A 210 6.85 -2.88 -10.57
CA ASP A 210 7.20 -3.10 -9.16
C ASP A 210 8.65 -2.65 -8.92
N ASP A 211 8.86 -1.36 -8.77
CA ASP A 211 10.17 -0.73 -8.62
C ASP A 211 10.11 0.55 -7.80
N GLU A 212 11.25 1.22 -7.70
CA GLU A 212 11.39 2.43 -6.89
C GLU A 212 10.49 3.57 -7.37
N GLU A 213 10.25 3.68 -8.67
CA GLU A 213 9.38 4.71 -9.25
C GLU A 213 7.93 4.55 -8.74
N MET A 214 7.45 3.30 -8.61
CA MET A 214 6.14 3.03 -8.00
C MET A 214 6.11 3.43 -6.51
N LEU A 215 7.15 3.11 -5.74
CA LEU A 215 7.23 3.48 -4.33
C LEU A 215 7.18 4.99 -4.16
N ARG A 216 7.99 5.72 -4.93
CA ARG A 216 8.04 7.19 -4.92
C ARG A 216 6.70 7.83 -5.31
N ALA A 217 6.02 7.27 -6.29
CA ALA A 217 4.70 7.76 -6.73
C ALA A 217 3.60 7.56 -5.66
N ASN A 218 3.84 6.67 -4.70
CA ASN A 218 2.96 6.41 -3.56
C ASN A 218 3.49 7.03 -2.25
N ASP A 219 4.41 7.99 -2.32
CA ASP A 219 5.04 8.61 -1.15
C ASP A 219 5.67 7.59 -0.18
N ARG A 220 6.39 6.62 -0.74
CA ARG A 220 7.16 5.62 0.01
C ARG A 220 8.65 5.84 -0.22
N VAL A 221 9.43 5.72 0.86
CA VAL A 221 10.89 5.73 0.76
C VAL A 221 11.39 4.50 -0.02
N PRO A 222 12.52 4.58 -0.73
CA PRO A 222 13.10 3.42 -1.39
C PRO A 222 13.40 2.28 -0.40
N GLY A 223 12.96 1.07 -0.72
CA GLY A 223 13.15 -0.11 0.12
C GLY A 223 12.98 -1.42 -0.65
N PRO A 224 13.26 -2.57 -0.02
CA PRO A 224 13.09 -3.89 -0.64
C PRO A 224 11.65 -4.17 -1.04
N ILE A 225 11.47 -4.68 -2.26
CA ILE A 225 10.21 -5.28 -2.71
C ILE A 225 10.45 -6.79 -2.88
N TYR A 226 9.67 -7.59 -2.19
CA TYR A 226 9.71 -9.05 -2.24
C TYR A 226 8.60 -9.57 -3.12
N VAL A 227 8.95 -10.45 -4.06
CA VAL A 227 8.03 -11.03 -5.04
C VAL A 227 8.01 -12.53 -4.86
N GLY A 228 6.90 -13.05 -4.39
CA GLY A 228 6.59 -14.48 -4.30
C GLY A 228 5.58 -14.87 -5.37
N ASP A 229 6.00 -15.78 -6.25
CA ASP A 229 5.21 -16.25 -7.35
C ASP A 229 5.73 -17.63 -7.80
N ASP A 230 4.86 -18.60 -7.95
CA ASP A 230 5.17 -20.01 -7.99
C ASP A 230 5.69 -20.57 -6.64
N LEU A 231 5.13 -20.10 -5.51
CA LEU A 231 5.47 -20.56 -4.17
C LEU A 231 4.95 -22.00 -3.94
N ALA A 232 5.63 -22.73 -3.05
CA ALA A 232 5.14 -24.01 -2.54
C ALA A 232 4.08 -23.81 -1.43
N ASP A 233 3.48 -24.90 -0.95
CA ASP A 233 2.50 -24.87 0.15
C ASP A 233 3.11 -24.26 1.43
N ARG A 234 4.37 -24.53 1.68
CA ARG A 234 5.18 -23.85 2.71
C ARG A 234 6.11 -22.85 2.03
N TRP A 235 5.99 -21.60 2.44
CA TRP A 235 6.83 -20.53 1.90
C TRP A 235 8.24 -20.57 2.49
N GLU A 236 9.23 -20.48 1.63
CA GLU A 236 10.65 -20.46 1.97
C GLU A 236 11.33 -19.26 1.34
N LEU A 237 12.41 -18.80 1.94
CA LEU A 237 13.09 -17.54 1.57
C LEU A 237 13.61 -17.55 0.12
N ASP A 238 14.11 -18.68 -0.36
CA ASP A 238 14.68 -18.85 -1.70
C ASP A 238 13.63 -18.83 -2.83
N GLN A 239 12.36 -19.00 -2.50
CA GLN A 239 11.24 -18.89 -3.45
C GLN A 239 10.91 -17.43 -3.78
N PHE A 240 11.35 -16.48 -2.96
CA PHE A 240 11.09 -15.06 -3.17
C PHE A 240 12.24 -14.39 -3.92
N LYS A 241 11.88 -13.41 -4.75
CA LYS A 241 12.81 -12.54 -5.47
C LYS A 241 12.73 -11.14 -4.91
N THR A 242 13.88 -10.48 -4.78
CA THR A 242 13.91 -9.06 -4.45
C THR A 242 13.96 -8.21 -5.72
N LYS A 243 13.30 -7.06 -5.70
CA LYS A 243 13.40 -6.03 -6.72
C LYS A 243 13.99 -4.76 -6.12
N GLY A 244 14.67 -3.99 -6.94
CA GLY A 244 15.34 -2.75 -6.59
C GLY A 244 16.75 -2.68 -7.13
N ASP A 245 17.20 -1.47 -7.46
CA ASP A 245 18.52 -1.21 -8.08
C ASP A 245 19.65 -1.14 -7.04
N LEU A 246 19.36 -0.76 -5.80
CA LEU A 246 20.36 -0.57 -4.75
C LEU A 246 20.70 -1.88 -4.02
N LYS A 247 21.92 -1.98 -3.52
CA LYS A 247 22.37 -3.14 -2.74
C LYS A 247 21.53 -3.36 -1.47
N ALA A 248 21.11 -2.28 -0.81
CA ALA A 248 20.21 -2.32 0.35
C ALA A 248 18.85 -2.94 0.05
N HIS A 249 18.34 -2.81 -1.20
CA HIS A 249 17.09 -3.41 -1.64
C HIS A 249 17.14 -4.94 -1.76
N LYS A 250 18.31 -5.54 -1.61
CA LYS A 250 18.48 -7.01 -1.61
C LYS A 250 18.48 -7.62 -0.22
N ASN A 251 18.19 -6.82 0.80
CA ASN A 251 18.11 -7.29 2.17
C ASN A 251 16.91 -8.24 2.35
N LEU A 252 17.16 -9.49 2.67
CA LEU A 252 16.14 -10.52 2.89
C LEU A 252 15.77 -10.69 4.37
N LEU A 253 16.47 -10.05 5.30
CA LEU A 253 16.22 -10.21 6.74
C LEU A 253 14.78 -9.87 7.15
N PRO A 254 14.16 -8.76 6.69
CA PRO A 254 12.76 -8.49 7.02
C PRO A 254 11.80 -9.57 6.53
N LEU A 255 12.06 -10.16 5.35
CA LEU A 255 11.26 -11.26 4.83
C LEU A 255 11.44 -12.52 5.65
N GLN A 256 12.67 -12.85 6.07
CA GLN A 256 12.92 -13.99 6.96
C GLN A 256 12.15 -13.85 8.28
N ILE A 257 12.18 -12.67 8.91
CA ILE A 257 11.41 -12.39 10.13
C ILE A 257 9.90 -12.58 9.90
N LEU A 258 9.39 -12.16 8.73
CA LEU A 258 7.98 -12.37 8.38
C LEU A 258 7.66 -13.87 8.24
N LEU A 259 8.48 -14.64 7.55
CA LEU A 259 8.28 -16.08 7.38
C LEU A 259 8.34 -16.83 8.71
N ASP A 260 9.30 -16.50 9.57
CA ASP A 260 9.41 -17.05 10.91
C ASP A 260 8.15 -16.75 11.75
N ALA A 261 7.61 -15.54 11.66
CA ALA A 261 6.38 -15.15 12.35
C ALA A 261 5.14 -15.88 11.81
N ILE A 262 5.05 -16.14 10.50
CA ILE A 262 3.95 -16.91 9.89
C ILE A 262 3.92 -18.31 10.46
N TYR A 263 5.06 -18.99 10.56
CA TYR A 263 5.17 -20.39 10.94
C TYR A 263 5.46 -20.63 12.42
N ALA A 264 5.58 -19.57 13.23
CA ALA A 264 5.64 -19.71 14.69
C ALA A 264 4.37 -20.37 15.24
N GLU A 265 4.48 -21.17 16.32
CA GLU A 265 3.31 -21.79 16.95
C GLU A 265 2.27 -20.75 17.39
N SER A 266 0.99 -21.17 17.51
CA SER A 266 -0.11 -20.20 17.72
C SER A 266 -0.36 -19.95 19.21
N SER A 267 0.56 -19.30 19.91
CA SER A 267 0.30 -18.72 21.25
C SER A 267 0.06 -17.19 21.15
N THR A 268 -0.57 -16.60 22.15
CA THR A 268 -0.91 -15.17 22.17
C THR A 268 0.31 -14.26 21.98
N ASN A 269 1.43 -14.58 22.61
CA ASN A 269 2.69 -13.83 22.47
C ASN A 269 3.33 -13.96 21.07
N GLN A 270 2.91 -14.91 20.27
CA GLN A 270 3.49 -15.19 18.93
C GLN A 270 2.69 -14.56 17.79
N ILE A 271 1.44 -14.14 18.00
CA ILE A 271 0.72 -13.31 17.04
C ILE A 271 1.29 -11.90 17.00
N ASP A 272 1.80 -11.40 18.13
CA ASP A 272 2.45 -10.09 18.21
C ASP A 272 3.75 -10.04 17.39
N SER A 273 4.47 -11.18 17.26
CA SER A 273 5.65 -11.26 16.39
C SER A 273 5.33 -10.96 14.93
N LEU A 274 4.16 -11.37 14.43
CA LEU A 274 3.68 -11.03 13.09
C LEU A 274 3.50 -9.52 12.94
N TRP A 275 2.87 -8.88 13.92
CA TRP A 275 2.60 -7.44 13.87
C TRP A 275 3.83 -6.58 14.19
N ASN A 276 4.89 -7.19 14.66
CA ASN A 276 6.19 -6.53 14.81
C ASN A 276 6.94 -6.35 13.48
N ILE A 277 6.59 -7.10 12.45
CA ILE A 277 7.18 -6.98 11.12
C ILE A 277 6.16 -6.62 10.04
N LEU A 278 4.90 -7.03 10.15
CA LEU A 278 3.83 -6.71 9.21
C LEU A 278 2.99 -5.53 9.73
N SER A 279 2.70 -4.56 8.89
CA SER A 279 1.77 -3.47 9.23
C SER A 279 0.35 -3.99 9.35
N LYS A 280 -0.15 -4.15 10.59
CA LYS A 280 -1.50 -4.67 10.87
C LYS A 280 -2.58 -3.87 10.18
N GLU A 281 -2.50 -2.53 10.23
CA GLU A 281 -3.48 -1.65 9.61
C GLU A 281 -3.48 -1.77 8.08
N LYS A 282 -2.30 -1.73 7.46
CA LYS A 282 -2.17 -1.85 6.00
C LYS A 282 -2.66 -3.20 5.50
N TYR A 283 -2.32 -4.27 6.23
CA TYR A 283 -2.77 -5.62 5.88
C TYR A 283 -4.28 -5.80 6.10
N ALA A 284 -4.86 -5.17 7.12
CA ALA A 284 -6.31 -5.16 7.34
C ALA A 284 -7.06 -4.43 6.22
N LYS A 285 -6.58 -3.28 5.75
CA LYS A 285 -7.11 -2.57 4.57
C LYS A 285 -6.98 -3.42 3.30
N PHE A 286 -5.81 -4.03 3.09
CA PHE A 286 -5.57 -4.95 1.97
C PHE A 286 -6.57 -6.11 1.95
N ASN A 287 -6.77 -6.78 3.08
CA ASN A 287 -7.74 -7.87 3.18
C ASN A 287 -9.19 -7.39 3.05
N ALA A 288 -9.51 -6.19 3.56
CA ALA A 288 -10.83 -5.56 3.33
C ALA A 288 -11.09 -5.33 1.84
N LEU A 289 -10.10 -4.82 1.10
CA LEU A 289 -10.22 -4.63 -0.35
C LEU A 289 -10.38 -5.96 -1.09
N LEU A 290 -9.56 -6.98 -0.79
CA LEU A 290 -9.72 -8.30 -1.40
C LEU A 290 -11.11 -8.89 -1.12
N SER A 291 -11.62 -8.70 0.11
CA SER A 291 -12.99 -9.10 0.46
C SER A 291 -14.03 -8.34 -0.35
N LEU A 292 -13.87 -7.01 -0.50
CA LEU A 292 -14.78 -6.16 -1.27
C LEU A 292 -14.89 -6.61 -2.73
N VAL A 293 -13.75 -6.79 -3.38
CA VAL A 293 -13.70 -7.10 -4.81
C VAL A 293 -13.86 -8.59 -5.14
N GLY A 294 -13.95 -9.45 -4.12
CA GLY A 294 -13.94 -10.90 -4.30
C GLY A 294 -12.63 -11.41 -4.93
N GLY A 295 -11.51 -10.76 -4.62
CA GLY A 295 -10.20 -11.11 -5.12
C GLY A 295 -9.66 -12.38 -4.47
N ILE A 296 -9.40 -13.41 -5.28
CA ILE A 296 -8.93 -14.72 -4.81
C ILE A 296 -7.57 -15.12 -5.37
N HIS A 297 -6.99 -14.28 -6.23
CA HIS A 297 -5.77 -14.61 -6.97
C HIS A 297 -4.48 -14.39 -6.16
N THR A 298 -4.58 -13.90 -4.93
CA THR A 298 -3.51 -13.92 -3.92
C THR A 298 -3.65 -15.22 -3.10
N ASP A 299 -3.50 -16.35 -3.79
CA ASP A 299 -3.60 -17.69 -3.22
C ASP A 299 -2.27 -18.16 -2.61
N THR A 300 -2.15 -19.43 -2.21
CA THR A 300 -0.92 -19.97 -1.57
C THR A 300 0.30 -19.78 -2.48
N THR A 301 0.15 -19.78 -3.79
CA THR A 301 1.25 -19.92 -4.75
C THR A 301 1.54 -18.65 -5.56
N HIS A 302 0.59 -17.69 -5.68
CA HIS A 302 0.69 -16.60 -6.66
C HIS A 302 0.46 -15.21 -6.06
N ASN A 303 1.06 -14.20 -6.72
CA ASN A 303 0.80 -12.77 -6.55
C ASN A 303 1.10 -12.21 -5.16
N HIS A 304 2.15 -12.71 -4.52
CA HIS A 304 2.64 -12.16 -3.26
C HIS A 304 3.65 -11.07 -3.53
N LEU A 305 3.26 -9.83 -3.27
CA LEU A 305 4.07 -8.64 -3.39
C LEU A 305 4.10 -7.91 -2.05
N TYR A 306 5.29 -7.74 -1.50
CA TYR A 306 5.49 -7.11 -0.20
C TYR A 306 6.58 -6.06 -0.30
N TYR A 307 6.35 -4.88 0.25
CA TYR A 307 7.33 -3.83 0.39
C TYR A 307 7.73 -3.70 1.85
N PHE A 308 9.02 -3.71 2.14
CA PHE A 308 9.52 -3.35 3.45
C PHE A 308 9.81 -1.85 3.49
N ASP A 309 9.07 -1.13 4.32
CA ASP A 309 9.26 0.29 4.58
C ASP A 309 10.35 0.48 5.64
N PRO A 310 11.56 0.93 5.27
CA PRO A 310 12.64 1.12 6.23
C PRO A 310 12.34 2.23 7.24
N SER A 311 11.49 3.21 6.91
CA SER A 311 11.10 4.29 7.81
C SER A 311 10.15 3.85 8.92
N GLN A 312 9.41 2.75 8.69
CA GLN A 312 8.51 2.17 9.68
C GLN A 312 9.04 0.87 10.30
N GLY A 313 10.04 0.23 9.68
CA GLY A 313 10.48 -1.12 10.04
C GLY A 313 9.40 -2.18 9.87
N ARG A 314 8.49 -1.97 8.92
CA ARG A 314 7.31 -2.81 8.69
C ARG A 314 7.18 -3.18 7.22
N ILE A 315 6.64 -4.37 7.00
CA ILE A 315 6.21 -4.81 5.68
C ILE A 315 4.76 -4.36 5.46
N GLU A 316 4.47 -3.86 4.27
CA GLU A 316 3.12 -3.65 3.76
C GLU A 316 2.90 -4.40 2.45
N PRO A 317 1.68 -4.91 2.19
CA PRO A 317 1.36 -5.58 0.94
C PRO A 317 1.20 -4.58 -0.20
N ILE A 318 1.54 -5.02 -1.41
CA ILE A 318 1.29 -4.30 -2.65
C ILE A 318 0.15 -5.00 -3.39
N ILE A 319 -0.84 -4.24 -3.83
CA ILE A 319 -1.90 -4.77 -4.68
C ILE A 319 -1.39 -4.96 -6.10
N SER A 320 -1.57 -6.17 -6.62
CA SER A 320 -1.29 -6.53 -8.00
C SER A 320 -2.18 -7.68 -8.44
N ASP A 321 -2.64 -7.66 -9.69
CA ASP A 321 -3.38 -8.76 -10.34
C ASP A 321 -4.55 -9.32 -9.50
N ILE A 322 -5.41 -8.42 -9.03
CA ILE A 322 -6.50 -8.73 -8.08
C ILE A 322 -7.49 -9.76 -8.63
N ASN A 323 -7.73 -9.75 -9.93
CA ASN A 323 -8.71 -10.61 -10.62
C ASN A 323 -10.10 -10.63 -9.96
N GLY A 324 -10.51 -9.46 -9.44
CA GLY A 324 -11.80 -9.25 -8.81
C GLY A 324 -12.90 -8.82 -9.79
N HIS A 325 -14.08 -8.44 -9.27
CA HIS A 325 -15.22 -7.85 -9.98
C HIS A 325 -15.70 -8.66 -11.19
N GLY A 326 -15.50 -9.97 -11.18
CA GLY A 326 -16.09 -10.79 -12.22
C GLY A 326 -15.22 -11.12 -13.40
N LEU A 327 -13.92 -11.16 -13.28
CA LEU A 327 -13.06 -11.80 -14.28
C LEU A 327 -13.64 -13.17 -14.67
N LEU A 328 -14.18 -13.89 -13.68
CA LEU A 328 -14.77 -15.23 -13.80
C LEU A 328 -16.32 -15.22 -13.74
N LEU A 329 -16.97 -14.09 -14.01
CA LEU A 329 -18.44 -13.98 -14.07
C LEU A 329 -19.08 -14.79 -15.21
N TYR A 330 -18.26 -15.26 -16.13
CA TYR A 330 -18.72 -16.09 -17.23
C TYR A 330 -18.30 -17.53 -16.97
N PRO A 331 -19.22 -18.38 -16.48
CA PRO A 331 -18.92 -19.78 -16.22
C PRO A 331 -18.43 -20.45 -17.49
N SER A 332 -17.41 -21.26 -17.37
CA SER A 332 -16.93 -22.13 -18.44
C SER A 332 -18.03 -23.10 -18.87
N PRO A 333 -17.98 -23.66 -20.07
CA PRO A 333 -18.87 -24.73 -20.47
C PRO A 333 -18.90 -25.90 -19.48
N ARG A 334 -17.74 -26.22 -18.84
CA ARG A 334 -17.60 -27.27 -17.85
C ARG A 334 -18.35 -26.92 -16.55
N GLU A 335 -18.24 -25.69 -16.06
CA GLU A 335 -18.92 -25.24 -14.84
C GLU A 335 -20.44 -25.20 -15.03
N ARG A 336 -20.92 -24.82 -16.23
CA ARG A 336 -22.36 -24.90 -16.57
C ARG A 336 -22.91 -26.32 -16.53
N LEU A 337 -22.13 -27.30 -16.99
CA LEU A 337 -22.55 -28.71 -17.01
C LEU A 337 -22.57 -29.32 -15.60
N VAL A 338 -21.68 -28.88 -14.70
CA VAL A 338 -21.54 -29.47 -13.35
C VAL A 338 -22.49 -28.85 -12.33
N LYS A 339 -23.29 -27.82 -12.71
CA LYS A 339 -24.25 -27.09 -11.82
C LYS A 339 -23.66 -26.53 -10.50
N LYS A 340 -22.36 -26.45 -10.36
CA LYS A 340 -21.68 -26.01 -9.14
C LYS A 340 -21.18 -24.56 -9.19
N TYR A 341 -21.55 -23.80 -10.24
CA TYR A 341 -21.15 -22.40 -10.36
C TYR A 341 -21.91 -21.55 -9.36
N LYS A 342 -21.22 -21.15 -8.30
CA LYS A 342 -21.67 -20.02 -7.48
C LYS A 342 -20.94 -18.77 -7.99
N PRO A 343 -21.68 -17.70 -8.32
CA PRO A 343 -21.01 -16.43 -8.59
C PRO A 343 -20.16 -16.06 -7.36
N PHE A 344 -18.96 -15.56 -7.57
CA PHE A 344 -18.01 -15.13 -6.52
C PHE A 344 -18.55 -14.05 -5.57
N VAL A 345 -19.82 -13.75 -5.62
CA VAL A 345 -20.55 -12.88 -4.70
C VAL A 345 -20.40 -13.35 -3.25
N GLU A 346 -20.46 -14.67 -3.01
CA GLU A 346 -20.45 -15.28 -1.68
C GLU A 346 -19.06 -15.74 -1.23
N VAL A 347 -17.96 -15.14 -1.74
CA VAL A 347 -16.62 -15.41 -1.20
C VAL A 347 -16.62 -15.13 0.30
N PRO A 348 -16.29 -16.11 1.15
CA PRO A 348 -16.36 -15.96 2.60
C PRO A 348 -15.48 -14.82 3.11
N LEU A 349 -15.99 -14.06 4.09
CA LEU A 349 -15.25 -12.95 4.69
C LEU A 349 -13.96 -13.43 5.39
N ASN A 350 -13.95 -14.62 5.95
CA ASN A 350 -12.82 -15.24 6.61
C ASN A 350 -12.23 -16.42 5.81
N GLY A 351 -12.34 -16.38 4.48
CA GLY A 351 -11.73 -17.37 3.60
C GLY A 351 -10.20 -17.33 3.72
N ARG A 352 -9.58 -18.47 3.97
CA ARG A 352 -8.12 -18.57 4.04
C ARG A 352 -7.58 -18.92 2.65
N ASN A 353 -6.77 -18.02 2.09
CA ASN A 353 -6.22 -18.19 0.75
C ASN A 353 -4.72 -18.53 0.77
N ASN A 354 -4.02 -18.19 1.85
CA ASN A 354 -2.58 -18.38 1.97
C ASN A 354 -2.14 -18.39 3.46
N PRO A 355 -0.93 -18.89 3.77
CA PRO A 355 -0.45 -19.02 5.15
C PRO A 355 -0.42 -17.72 5.95
N LEU A 356 -0.07 -16.59 5.32
CA LEU A 356 -0.03 -15.28 5.98
C LEU A 356 -1.43 -14.83 6.40
N LEU A 357 -2.41 -14.97 5.50
CA LEU A 357 -3.79 -14.61 5.81
C LEU A 357 -4.39 -15.53 6.87
N ASP A 358 -4.11 -16.83 6.79
CA ASP A 358 -4.53 -17.78 7.82
C ASP A 358 -4.02 -17.37 9.21
N LYS A 359 -2.73 -17.04 9.33
CA LYS A 359 -2.14 -16.55 10.57
C LYS A 359 -2.79 -15.25 11.05
N ALA A 360 -2.97 -14.27 10.16
CA ALA A 360 -3.57 -12.97 10.49
C ALA A 360 -5.03 -13.09 10.95
N LEU A 361 -5.84 -13.94 10.29
CA LEU A 361 -7.24 -14.15 10.66
C LEU A 361 -7.42 -14.76 12.05
N ARG A 362 -6.41 -15.45 12.61
CA ARG A 362 -6.45 -15.95 13.99
C ARG A 362 -6.38 -14.85 15.03
N ASP A 363 -5.92 -13.64 14.68
CA ASP A 363 -5.99 -12.45 15.54
C ASP A 363 -7.40 -11.82 15.50
N PRO A 364 -8.14 -11.81 16.60
CA PRO A 364 -9.48 -11.24 16.67
C PRO A 364 -9.47 -9.71 16.45
N ASP A 365 -8.44 -9.01 16.88
CA ASP A 365 -8.28 -7.56 16.66
C ASP A 365 -8.06 -7.25 15.19
N PHE A 366 -7.32 -8.08 14.47
CA PHE A 366 -7.16 -7.93 13.02
C PHE A 366 -8.49 -8.09 12.30
N ARG A 367 -9.28 -9.11 12.63
CA ARG A 367 -10.62 -9.31 12.06
C ARG A 367 -11.54 -8.12 12.34
N HIS A 368 -11.54 -7.63 13.58
CA HIS A 368 -12.31 -6.44 13.95
C HIS A 368 -11.88 -5.20 13.16
N LEU A 369 -10.60 -4.93 13.07
CA LEU A 369 -10.04 -3.79 12.32
C LEU A 369 -10.38 -3.87 10.83
N ARG A 370 -10.20 -5.04 10.19
CA ARG A 370 -10.59 -5.30 8.81
C ARG A 370 -12.08 -5.03 8.58
N ASN A 371 -12.94 -5.54 9.46
CA ASN A 371 -14.39 -5.37 9.37
C ASN A 371 -14.78 -3.90 9.51
N LYS A 372 -14.14 -3.15 10.39
CA LYS A 372 -14.35 -1.69 10.51
C LYS A 372 -13.99 -0.94 9.24
N PHE A 373 -12.84 -1.24 8.63
CA PHE A 373 -12.46 -0.61 7.34
C PHE A 373 -13.46 -0.94 6.24
N LEU A 374 -13.87 -2.19 6.15
CA LEU A 374 -14.84 -2.63 5.14
C LEU A 374 -16.21 -1.96 5.33
N TYR A 375 -16.72 -1.95 6.56
CA TYR A 375 -17.99 -1.29 6.90
C TYR A 375 -17.95 0.21 6.62
N LYS A 376 -16.90 0.89 7.12
CA LYS A 376 -16.71 2.31 6.86
C LYS A 376 -16.69 2.63 5.37
N TYR A 377 -15.95 1.85 4.57
CA TYR A 377 -15.92 2.03 3.13
C TYR A 377 -17.32 1.86 2.51
N LEU A 378 -18.02 0.77 2.82
CA LEU A 378 -19.34 0.47 2.26
C LEU A 378 -20.42 1.50 2.62
N THR A 379 -20.32 2.14 3.78
CA THR A 379 -21.33 3.11 4.26
C THR A 379 -21.01 4.57 3.95
N GLU A 380 -19.72 4.91 3.79
CA GLU A 380 -19.31 6.31 3.56
C GLU A 380 -18.99 6.57 2.07
N THR A 381 -17.89 5.99 1.56
CA THR A 381 -17.32 6.36 0.26
C THR A 381 -17.52 5.31 -0.83
N GLY A 382 -17.86 4.09 -0.49
CA GLY A 382 -17.94 2.94 -1.38
C GLY A 382 -19.33 2.32 -1.43
N SER A 383 -20.39 3.08 -1.21
CA SER A 383 -21.75 2.59 -1.44
C SER A 383 -21.94 2.10 -2.87
N PHE A 384 -22.90 1.22 -3.11
CA PHE A 384 -23.20 0.74 -4.46
C PHE A 384 -23.44 1.90 -5.45
N GLU A 385 -24.18 2.92 -5.04
CA GLU A 385 -24.47 4.07 -5.91
C GLU A 385 -23.20 4.88 -6.23
N THR A 386 -22.29 5.04 -5.27
CA THR A 386 -20.98 5.69 -5.50
C THR A 386 -20.13 4.88 -6.47
N GLN A 387 -19.94 3.59 -6.22
CA GLN A 387 -19.18 2.70 -7.12
C GLN A 387 -19.78 2.67 -8.52
N ARG A 388 -21.10 2.60 -8.63
CA ARG A 388 -21.83 2.65 -9.90
C ARG A 388 -21.57 3.95 -10.66
N ALA A 389 -21.67 5.09 -9.99
CA ALA A 389 -21.42 6.40 -10.61
C ALA A 389 -19.96 6.54 -11.09
N GLU A 390 -19.00 6.07 -10.31
CA GLU A 390 -17.58 6.06 -10.70
C GLU A 390 -17.32 5.19 -11.92
N LEU A 391 -17.84 3.97 -11.92
CA LEU A 391 -17.72 3.06 -13.06
C LEU A 391 -18.42 3.59 -14.31
N GLN A 392 -19.56 4.24 -14.17
CA GLN A 392 -20.23 4.90 -15.30
C GLN A 392 -19.39 6.01 -15.90
N LYS A 393 -18.71 6.82 -15.07
CA LYS A 393 -17.75 7.83 -15.56
C LYS A 393 -16.59 7.18 -16.29
N LEU A 394 -16.02 6.11 -15.73
CA LEU A 394 -14.93 5.36 -16.33
C LEU A 394 -15.34 4.76 -17.68
N PHE A 395 -16.48 4.08 -17.75
CA PHE A 395 -17.00 3.54 -18.99
C PHE A 395 -17.21 4.63 -20.05
N LYS A 396 -17.76 5.79 -19.68
CA LYS A 396 -17.93 6.92 -20.60
C LYS A 396 -16.59 7.37 -21.23
N ILE A 397 -15.51 7.29 -20.47
CA ILE A 397 -14.16 7.65 -20.94
C ILE A 397 -13.60 6.60 -21.91
N ILE A 398 -13.73 5.31 -21.59
CA ILE A 398 -13.10 4.23 -22.36
C ILE A 398 -13.96 3.70 -23.52
N ASP A 399 -15.28 3.87 -23.49
CA ASP A 399 -16.22 3.30 -24.45
C ASP A 399 -15.88 3.56 -25.93
N PRO A 400 -15.50 4.80 -26.34
CA PRO A 400 -15.16 5.04 -27.74
C PRO A 400 -14.01 4.14 -28.22
N SER A 401 -12.95 4.04 -27.41
CA SER A 401 -11.76 3.25 -27.71
C SER A 401 -12.03 1.74 -27.65
N VAL A 402 -12.82 1.27 -26.67
CA VAL A 402 -13.19 -0.15 -26.55
C VAL A 402 -14.05 -0.61 -27.73
N ARG A 403 -15.03 0.21 -28.17
CA ARG A 403 -15.87 -0.12 -29.31
C ARG A 403 -15.10 -0.21 -30.62
N LYS A 404 -14.05 0.61 -30.77
CA LYS A 404 -13.13 0.59 -31.91
C LYS A 404 -12.20 -0.63 -31.88
N ASP A 405 -11.89 -1.19 -30.70
CA ASP A 405 -10.93 -2.29 -30.51
C ASP A 405 -11.48 -3.61 -31.04
N ARG A 406 -11.03 -4.02 -32.21
CA ARG A 406 -11.38 -5.30 -32.84
C ARG A 406 -10.55 -6.49 -32.32
N ASN A 407 -9.48 -6.23 -31.56
CA ASN A 407 -8.62 -7.27 -30.98
C ASN A 407 -9.01 -7.59 -29.53
N LYS A 408 -10.13 -7.04 -29.01
CA LYS A 408 -10.57 -7.29 -27.65
C LYS A 408 -10.91 -8.76 -27.44
N ALA A 409 -10.31 -9.35 -26.40
CA ALA A 409 -10.51 -10.74 -26.04
C ALA A 409 -10.34 -10.91 -24.53
N SER A 410 -11.25 -11.65 -23.90
CA SER A 410 -11.22 -11.95 -22.46
C SER A 410 -10.63 -13.33 -22.19
N ILE A 411 -10.03 -13.52 -21.03
CA ILE A 411 -9.66 -14.84 -20.54
C ILE A 411 -10.93 -15.59 -20.18
N MET A 412 -11.04 -16.82 -20.64
CA MET A 412 -12.11 -17.73 -20.28
C MET A 412 -11.56 -19.13 -20.11
N GLU A 413 -12.05 -19.85 -19.11
CA GLU A 413 -11.84 -21.27 -19.02
C GLU A 413 -12.64 -21.98 -20.13
N THR A 414 -11.99 -22.90 -20.79
CA THR A 414 -12.59 -23.73 -21.84
C THR A 414 -12.39 -25.21 -21.49
N PHE A 415 -12.86 -26.12 -22.32
CA PHE A 415 -12.66 -27.56 -22.07
C PHE A 415 -11.18 -27.96 -22.06
N VAL A 416 -10.29 -27.21 -22.74
CA VAL A 416 -8.86 -27.56 -22.91
C VAL A 416 -7.93 -26.64 -22.11
N GLY A 417 -8.48 -25.70 -21.33
CA GLY A 417 -7.73 -24.77 -20.50
C GLY A 417 -8.15 -23.31 -20.70
N TYR A 418 -7.33 -22.39 -20.18
CA TYR A 418 -7.63 -20.95 -20.27
C TYR A 418 -7.17 -20.37 -21.61
N TRP A 419 -8.07 -19.65 -22.31
CA TRP A 419 -7.81 -18.99 -23.59
C TRP A 419 -8.34 -17.57 -23.63
N ARG A 420 -7.74 -16.75 -24.50
CA ARG A 420 -8.29 -15.47 -24.90
C ARG A 420 -9.38 -15.67 -25.95
N ILE A 421 -10.63 -15.43 -25.59
CA ILE A 421 -11.78 -15.53 -26.49
C ILE A 421 -12.21 -14.14 -26.92
N PRO A 422 -12.22 -13.81 -28.23
CA PRO A 422 -12.74 -12.55 -28.76
C PRO A 422 -14.18 -12.31 -28.32
N TYR A 423 -14.57 -11.07 -28.13
CA TYR A 423 -15.95 -10.70 -27.78
C TYR A 423 -16.37 -9.41 -28.48
N SER A 424 -17.69 -9.31 -28.76
CA SER A 424 -18.31 -8.20 -29.50
C SER A 424 -18.65 -7.02 -28.59
N ASN A 425 -18.98 -5.85 -29.20
CA ASN A 425 -19.49 -4.69 -28.49
C ASN A 425 -20.76 -5.00 -27.71
N PHE A 426 -21.63 -5.88 -28.23
CA PHE A 426 -22.82 -6.36 -27.50
C PHE A 426 -22.44 -7.10 -26.21
N GLN A 427 -21.43 -7.98 -26.26
CA GLN A 427 -20.93 -8.69 -25.07
C GLN A 427 -20.26 -7.77 -24.07
N TYR A 428 -19.56 -6.74 -24.54
CA TYR A 428 -19.00 -5.68 -23.71
C TYR A 428 -20.11 -4.94 -22.93
N GLU A 429 -21.17 -4.48 -23.61
CA GLU A 429 -22.29 -3.81 -22.95
C GLU A 429 -22.98 -4.69 -21.90
N LYS A 430 -23.21 -5.96 -22.25
CA LYS A 430 -23.77 -6.93 -21.30
C LYS A 430 -22.88 -7.10 -20.07
N SER A 431 -21.56 -7.05 -20.23
CA SER A 431 -20.61 -7.20 -19.13
C SER A 431 -20.72 -6.06 -18.11
N LYS A 432 -20.98 -4.84 -18.55
CA LYS A 432 -21.19 -3.70 -17.65
C LYS A 432 -22.40 -3.94 -16.72
N ILE A 433 -23.49 -4.47 -17.27
CA ILE A 433 -24.69 -4.78 -16.47
C ILE A 433 -24.40 -5.87 -15.45
N VAL A 434 -23.68 -6.91 -15.87
CA VAL A 434 -23.32 -8.03 -14.98
C VAL A 434 -22.42 -7.57 -13.84
N ILE A 435 -21.49 -6.65 -14.09
CA ILE A 435 -20.61 -6.09 -13.05
C ILE A 435 -21.40 -5.26 -12.03
N PHE A 436 -22.34 -4.43 -12.47
CA PHE A 436 -23.18 -3.67 -11.54
C PHE A 436 -24.03 -4.58 -10.65
N ASP A 437 -24.67 -5.61 -11.23
CA ASP A 437 -25.44 -6.62 -10.48
C ASP A 437 -24.53 -7.36 -9.47
N TRP A 438 -23.30 -7.70 -9.88
CA TRP A 438 -22.34 -8.35 -9.00
C TRP A 438 -21.93 -7.45 -7.83
N ILE A 439 -21.57 -6.19 -8.08
CA ILE A 439 -21.16 -5.23 -7.03
C ILE A 439 -22.30 -5.05 -6.03
N GLN A 440 -23.52 -4.87 -6.50
CA GLN A 440 -24.69 -4.72 -5.63
C GLN A 440 -24.84 -5.93 -4.72
N LYS A 441 -24.89 -7.13 -5.27
CA LYS A 441 -25.05 -8.38 -4.51
C LYS A 441 -23.87 -8.62 -3.55
N ARG A 442 -22.64 -8.26 -3.98
CA ARG A 442 -21.46 -8.38 -3.11
C ARG A 442 -21.55 -7.45 -1.91
N ASN A 443 -21.92 -6.19 -2.13
CA ASN A 443 -22.12 -5.23 -1.04
C ASN A 443 -23.21 -5.70 -0.06
N GLU A 444 -24.33 -6.20 -0.56
CA GLU A 444 -25.41 -6.75 0.25
C GLU A 444 -24.94 -7.95 1.09
N PHE A 445 -24.22 -8.90 0.46
CA PHE A 445 -23.65 -10.05 1.16
C PHE A 445 -22.67 -9.62 2.26
N LEU A 446 -21.75 -8.70 1.95
CA LEU A 446 -20.77 -8.21 2.94
C LEU A 446 -21.44 -7.47 4.10
N MET A 447 -22.48 -6.68 3.84
CA MET A 447 -23.22 -6.01 4.90
C MET A 447 -23.93 -7.02 5.82
N GLN A 448 -24.47 -8.11 5.27
CA GLN A 448 -25.05 -9.20 6.07
C GLN A 448 -24.00 -9.90 6.93
N GLU A 449 -22.83 -10.20 6.35
CA GLU A 449 -21.70 -10.80 7.08
C GLU A 449 -21.20 -9.91 8.23
N LEU A 450 -21.12 -8.59 8.00
CA LEU A 450 -20.70 -7.60 9.01
C LEU A 450 -21.75 -7.37 10.10
N ALA A 451 -23.05 -7.51 9.77
CA ALA A 451 -24.12 -7.43 10.74
C ALA A 451 -24.27 -8.70 11.58
N ASN A 452 -23.67 -9.81 11.14
CA ASN A 452 -23.81 -11.12 11.81
C ASN A 452 -23.06 -11.14 13.14
N SER A 453 -23.78 -10.91 14.24
CA SER A 453 -23.32 -10.99 15.62
C SER A 453 -24.47 -11.45 16.51
N ASN A 454 -24.28 -12.50 17.25
CA ASN A 454 -25.24 -13.06 18.20
C ASN A 454 -24.63 -13.15 19.59
N VAL A 455 -25.45 -12.89 20.59
CA VAL A 455 -25.08 -13.00 22.00
C VAL A 455 -26.06 -13.88 22.70
N THR A 456 -25.56 -14.88 23.39
CA THR A 456 -26.31 -15.66 24.38
C THR A 456 -25.63 -15.52 25.74
N TYR A 457 -26.40 -15.64 26.83
CA TYR A 457 -25.84 -15.53 28.17
C TYR A 457 -26.51 -16.47 29.15
N GLU A 458 -25.78 -16.82 30.21
CA GLU A 458 -26.27 -17.56 31.35
C GLU A 458 -25.91 -16.82 32.65
N ILE A 459 -26.80 -16.86 33.65
CA ILE A 459 -26.61 -16.20 34.95
C ILE A 459 -26.64 -17.29 36.01
N LYS A 460 -25.58 -17.36 36.81
CA LYS A 460 -25.46 -18.27 37.95
C LYS A 460 -25.17 -17.50 39.24
N ASN A 461 -25.98 -17.68 40.29
CA ASN A 461 -25.68 -17.08 41.55
C ASN A 461 -24.62 -17.89 42.30
N ILE A 462 -23.50 -17.29 42.69
CA ILE A 462 -22.45 -17.90 43.49
C ILE A 462 -22.70 -17.63 44.99
N SER A 463 -23.20 -16.46 45.32
CA SER A 463 -23.54 -16.01 46.68
C SER A 463 -24.64 -14.91 46.65
N THR A 464 -25.09 -14.47 47.83
CA THR A 464 -26.10 -13.39 47.94
C THR A 464 -25.70 -12.08 47.29
N ASN A 465 -24.38 -11.82 47.12
CA ASN A 465 -23.85 -10.55 46.58
C ASN A 465 -22.97 -10.76 45.33
N THR A 466 -22.81 -11.97 44.82
CA THR A 466 -21.93 -12.30 43.69
C THR A 466 -22.64 -13.18 42.68
N THR A 467 -22.69 -12.72 41.45
CA THR A 467 -23.30 -13.41 40.33
C THR A 467 -22.21 -13.72 39.26
N LEU A 468 -22.20 -14.94 38.74
CA LEU A 468 -21.40 -15.32 37.58
C LEU A 468 -22.27 -15.13 36.32
N LEU A 469 -21.77 -14.35 35.38
CA LEU A 469 -22.35 -14.15 34.07
C LEU A 469 -21.45 -14.81 33.02
N GLU A 470 -21.96 -15.83 32.36
CA GLU A 470 -21.36 -16.40 31.16
C GLU A 470 -21.96 -15.71 29.94
N VAL A 471 -21.13 -15.16 29.06
CA VAL A 471 -21.53 -14.53 27.78
C VAL A 471 -20.92 -15.30 26.64
N ILE A 472 -21.72 -15.71 25.68
CA ILE A 472 -21.27 -16.43 24.48
C ILE A 472 -21.50 -15.50 23.30
N VAL A 473 -20.43 -15.23 22.55
CA VAL A 473 -20.46 -14.39 21.33
C VAL A 473 -20.22 -15.25 20.10
N GLU A 474 -21.09 -15.13 19.13
CA GLU A 474 -21.04 -15.85 17.86
C GLU A 474 -21.20 -14.89 16.69
N GLY A 475 -20.71 -15.26 15.50
CA GLY A 475 -20.84 -14.50 14.26
C GLY A 475 -19.51 -14.04 13.69
N ASN A 476 -19.55 -13.08 12.78
CA ASN A 476 -18.38 -12.56 12.08
C ASN A 476 -17.86 -11.24 12.63
N SER A 477 -18.68 -10.53 13.41
CA SER A 477 -18.33 -9.22 13.98
C SER A 477 -18.27 -9.27 15.50
N SER A 478 -17.33 -8.50 16.03
CA SER A 478 -17.17 -8.28 17.46
C SER A 478 -18.35 -7.55 18.08
N VAL A 479 -18.53 -7.66 19.38
CA VAL A 479 -19.63 -7.09 20.12
C VAL A 479 -19.11 -6.12 21.18
N PHE A 480 -19.66 -4.94 21.26
CA PHE A 480 -19.52 -4.05 22.40
C PHE A 480 -20.37 -4.55 23.56
N PHE A 481 -19.77 -4.74 24.71
CA PHE A 481 -20.44 -5.03 25.97
C PHE A 481 -20.28 -3.87 26.94
N ASN A 482 -21.38 -3.20 27.27
CA ASN A 482 -21.40 -2.09 28.19
C ASN A 482 -21.64 -2.59 29.63
N LEU A 483 -20.64 -2.41 30.46
CA LEU A 483 -20.66 -2.85 31.88
C LEU A 483 -21.36 -1.87 32.81
N ASN A 484 -21.73 -0.69 32.33
CA ASN A 484 -22.36 0.35 33.17
C ASN A 484 -23.69 -0.15 33.71
N GLY A 485 -23.87 -0.07 35.04
CA GLY A 485 -25.09 -0.46 35.71
C GLY A 485 -25.24 -1.96 36.04
N LEU A 486 -24.29 -2.82 35.61
CA LEU A 486 -24.38 -4.25 35.91
C LEU A 486 -24.14 -4.59 37.38
N GLY A 487 -23.32 -3.79 38.09
CA GLY A 487 -23.02 -3.98 39.50
C GLY A 487 -22.05 -2.95 40.04
N LYS A 488 -21.62 -3.13 41.29
CA LYS A 488 -20.65 -2.23 41.94
C LYS A 488 -19.26 -2.48 41.35
N ASN A 489 -18.91 -3.75 41.11
CA ASN A 489 -17.67 -4.15 40.50
C ASN A 489 -17.94 -5.32 39.54
N VAL A 490 -17.25 -5.32 38.42
CA VAL A 490 -17.24 -6.42 37.43
C VAL A 490 -15.80 -6.90 37.27
N PHE A 491 -15.59 -8.18 37.37
CA PHE A 491 -14.27 -8.82 37.27
C PHE A 491 -14.26 -9.86 36.13
N THR A 492 -13.10 -10.02 35.55
CA THR A 492 -12.73 -11.17 34.72
C THR A 492 -11.48 -11.83 35.32
N ARG A 493 -11.03 -12.96 34.77
CA ARG A 493 -9.80 -13.63 35.21
C ARG A 493 -8.70 -13.49 34.19
N ASN A 494 -7.48 -13.16 34.66
CA ASN A 494 -6.31 -13.12 33.81
C ASN A 494 -5.74 -14.54 33.51
N ALA A 495 -4.67 -14.62 32.74
CA ALA A 495 -4.00 -15.89 32.38
C ALA A 495 -3.55 -16.69 33.60
N ASN A 496 -3.28 -16.04 34.75
CA ASN A 496 -2.87 -16.64 36.02
C ASN A 496 -4.06 -17.00 36.91
N SER A 497 -5.30 -16.89 36.39
CA SER A 497 -6.56 -17.08 37.15
C SER A 497 -6.81 -16.03 38.22
N GLU A 498 -6.07 -14.90 38.25
CA GLU A 498 -6.30 -13.80 39.16
C GLU A 498 -7.48 -12.94 38.70
N LYS A 499 -8.26 -12.47 39.68
CA LYS A 499 -9.40 -11.58 39.41
C LYS A 499 -8.89 -10.20 38.97
N GLU A 500 -9.36 -9.75 37.81
CA GLU A 500 -9.05 -8.45 37.27
C GLU A 500 -10.33 -7.62 37.09
N LYS A 501 -10.34 -6.44 37.68
CA LYS A 501 -11.48 -5.53 37.60
C LYS A 501 -11.53 -4.83 36.25
N ILE A 502 -12.69 -4.86 35.61
CA ILE A 502 -12.95 -4.22 34.31
C ILE A 502 -14.05 -3.15 34.41
N PHE A 503 -14.02 -2.17 33.52
CA PHE A 503 -14.91 -1.00 33.54
C PHE A 503 -15.38 -0.61 32.13
N GLY A 504 -16.47 0.13 32.09
CA GLY A 504 -16.91 0.83 30.89
C GLY A 504 -17.40 -0.08 29.78
N GLN A 505 -17.00 0.23 28.56
CA GLN A 505 -17.35 -0.52 27.36
C GLN A 505 -16.19 -1.40 26.92
N ASN A 506 -16.46 -2.66 26.72
CA ASN A 506 -15.47 -3.67 26.32
C ASN A 506 -15.84 -4.28 24.97
N ILE A 507 -14.84 -4.77 24.24
CA ILE A 507 -15.03 -5.48 22.98
C ILE A 507 -14.88 -6.98 23.22
N LEU A 508 -15.90 -7.74 22.88
CA LEU A 508 -15.91 -9.19 22.91
C LEU A 508 -15.86 -9.72 21.46
N HIS A 509 -14.92 -10.59 21.19
CA HIS A 509 -14.73 -11.14 19.85
C HIS A 509 -15.36 -12.53 19.71
N PRO A 510 -16.00 -12.87 18.57
CA PRO A 510 -16.44 -14.24 18.31
C PRO A 510 -15.25 -15.17 18.13
N GLY A 511 -15.46 -16.44 18.39
CA GLY A 511 -14.52 -17.50 18.12
C GLY A 511 -14.25 -17.69 16.63
N LEU A 512 -13.26 -18.51 16.32
CA LEU A 512 -12.91 -18.89 14.97
C LEU A 512 -12.53 -20.37 14.97
N ALA A 513 -13.18 -21.18 14.14
CA ALA A 513 -12.88 -22.59 13.96
C ALA A 513 -12.71 -22.95 12.49
N GLU A 514 -11.96 -24.00 12.23
CA GLU A 514 -11.90 -24.58 10.90
C GLU A 514 -13.22 -25.27 10.59
N LYS A 515 -13.90 -24.84 9.54
CA LYS A 515 -15.15 -25.47 9.08
C LYS A 515 -14.92 -26.08 7.71
N PRO A 516 -15.37 -27.31 7.50
CA PRO A 516 -15.30 -27.94 6.20
C PRO A 516 -16.19 -27.15 5.22
N VAL A 517 -15.62 -26.67 4.16
CA VAL A 517 -16.33 -25.99 3.08
C VAL A 517 -15.80 -26.48 1.76
N THR A 518 -16.64 -27.14 1.03
CA THR A 518 -16.33 -27.48 -0.36
C THR A 518 -16.62 -26.26 -1.23
N TRP A 519 -15.57 -25.49 -1.49
CA TRP A 519 -15.68 -24.33 -2.36
C TRP A 519 -14.70 -24.51 -3.52
N GLU A 520 -15.23 -24.66 -4.73
CA GLU A 520 -14.45 -24.80 -5.96
C GLU A 520 -14.38 -23.47 -6.69
N VAL A 521 -13.17 -22.95 -6.88
CA VAL A 521 -12.89 -21.84 -7.77
C VAL A 521 -11.96 -22.32 -8.87
N GLY A 522 -12.50 -22.51 -10.06
CA GLY A 522 -11.75 -23.08 -11.17
C GLY A 522 -11.28 -24.50 -10.83
N ARG A 523 -9.96 -24.71 -10.73
CA ARG A 523 -9.35 -26.00 -10.34
C ARG A 523 -8.93 -26.06 -8.87
N GLN A 524 -9.11 -24.96 -8.12
CA GLN A 524 -8.75 -24.91 -6.72
C GLN A 524 -9.96 -25.32 -5.88
N VAL A 525 -9.77 -26.35 -5.09
CA VAL A 525 -10.73 -26.83 -4.11
C VAL A 525 -10.30 -26.32 -2.75
N TYR A 526 -11.14 -25.49 -2.14
CA TYR A 526 -10.92 -25.07 -0.74
C TYR A 526 -11.73 -25.99 0.16
N ASP A 527 -11.04 -26.92 0.81
CA ASP A 527 -11.68 -27.91 1.68
C ASP A 527 -12.06 -27.33 3.04
N TYR A 528 -11.38 -26.27 3.48
CA TYR A 528 -11.58 -25.66 4.79
C TYR A 528 -11.60 -24.14 4.70
N GLN A 529 -12.45 -23.52 5.50
CA GLN A 529 -12.42 -22.08 5.79
C GLN A 529 -12.38 -21.86 7.29
N LEU A 530 -11.86 -20.69 7.70
CA LEU A 530 -12.05 -20.20 9.05
C LEU A 530 -13.45 -19.62 9.15
N GLY A 531 -14.34 -20.33 9.80
CA GLY A 531 -15.72 -19.92 10.04
C GLY A 531 -15.91 -19.28 11.40
N ALA A 532 -16.96 -18.51 11.56
CA ALA A 532 -17.39 -18.03 12.86
C ALA A 532 -17.67 -19.20 13.80
N ASP A 533 -17.19 -19.11 15.03
CA ASP A 533 -17.45 -20.03 16.12
C ASP A 533 -17.85 -19.28 17.37
N SER A 534 -18.40 -20.00 18.34
CA SER A 534 -18.74 -19.43 19.64
C SER A 534 -17.49 -19.18 20.48
N LYS A 535 -17.44 -18.05 21.17
CA LYS A 535 -16.45 -17.77 22.22
C LYS A 535 -17.15 -17.39 23.51
N LYS A 536 -16.75 -18.06 24.61
CA LYS A 536 -17.29 -17.87 25.93
C LYS A 536 -16.46 -16.89 26.74
N TYR A 537 -17.15 -16.02 27.47
CA TYR A 537 -16.59 -15.01 28.37
C TYR A 537 -17.22 -15.15 29.74
N LEU A 538 -16.45 -15.15 30.80
CA LEU A 538 -16.92 -15.26 32.17
C LEU A 538 -16.67 -13.96 32.93
N PHE A 539 -17.75 -13.43 33.53
CA PHE A 539 -17.70 -12.20 34.32
C PHE A 539 -18.25 -12.50 35.72
N GLU A 540 -17.52 -12.05 36.71
CA GLU A 540 -17.97 -12.09 38.10
C GLU A 540 -18.47 -10.70 38.47
N ILE A 541 -19.76 -10.58 38.83
CA ILE A 541 -20.43 -9.32 39.09
C ILE A 541 -20.74 -9.25 40.58
N GLU A 542 -20.19 -8.24 41.26
CA GLU A 542 -20.60 -7.88 42.63
C GLU A 542 -21.79 -6.93 42.58
N SER A 543 -22.96 -7.44 42.86
CA SER A 543 -24.20 -6.64 42.89
C SER A 543 -25.19 -7.18 43.90
N SER A 544 -25.98 -6.26 44.45
CA SER A 544 -27.16 -6.56 45.30
C SER A 544 -28.44 -6.65 44.45
N TYR A 545 -28.33 -6.71 43.11
CA TYR A 545 -29.49 -6.75 42.23
C TYR A 545 -30.10 -8.15 42.19
N ASN A 546 -31.45 -8.19 42.12
CA ASN A 546 -32.12 -9.44 41.76
C ASN A 546 -31.88 -9.79 40.29
N ILE A 547 -32.09 -11.03 39.93
CA ILE A 547 -31.85 -11.58 38.56
C ILE A 547 -32.65 -10.79 37.51
N ASP A 548 -33.92 -10.41 37.79
CA ASP A 548 -34.76 -9.71 36.83
C ASP A 548 -34.18 -8.36 36.44
N ARG A 549 -33.66 -7.61 37.41
CA ARG A 549 -32.99 -6.34 37.16
C ARG A 549 -31.72 -6.53 36.29
N LEU A 550 -30.94 -7.58 36.56
CA LEU A 550 -29.76 -7.88 35.79
C LEU A 550 -30.12 -8.25 34.32
N ILE A 551 -31.16 -9.07 34.12
CA ILE A 551 -31.72 -9.41 32.81
C ILE A 551 -32.15 -8.14 32.04
N ASN A 552 -32.84 -7.21 32.70
CA ASN A 552 -33.26 -5.94 32.07
C ASN A 552 -32.08 -5.10 31.62
N ILE A 553 -31.01 -5.01 32.42
CA ILE A 553 -29.79 -4.27 32.05
C ILE A 553 -29.09 -4.95 30.87
N LEU A 554 -28.94 -6.27 30.93
CA LEU A 554 -28.30 -7.06 29.85
C LEU A 554 -29.05 -6.93 28.52
N GLY A 555 -30.37 -6.76 28.53
CA GLY A 555 -31.18 -6.57 27.33
C GLY A 555 -30.75 -5.42 26.43
N SER A 556 -30.04 -4.43 26.95
CA SER A 556 -29.53 -3.26 26.21
C SER A 556 -28.03 -3.09 26.28
N ALA A 557 -27.31 -4.04 26.87
CA ALA A 557 -25.88 -3.92 27.12
C ALA A 557 -25.00 -4.23 25.89
N PHE A 558 -25.57 -4.81 24.83
CA PHE A 558 -24.79 -5.30 23.70
C PHE A 558 -25.09 -4.54 22.41
N LYS A 559 -24.03 -4.28 21.64
CA LYS A 559 -24.10 -3.71 20.28
C LYS A 559 -23.07 -4.40 19.38
N ASN A 560 -23.39 -4.54 18.09
CA ASN A 560 -22.38 -4.91 17.12
C ASN A 560 -21.29 -3.82 17.09
N ALA A 561 -20.05 -4.23 17.31
CA ALA A 561 -18.92 -3.28 17.42
C ALA A 561 -18.44 -2.72 16.07
N VAL A 562 -18.98 -3.24 14.96
CA VAL A 562 -18.67 -2.81 13.60
C VAL A 562 -19.79 -1.92 13.05
N THR A 563 -21.05 -2.37 13.11
CA THR A 563 -22.20 -1.64 12.53
C THR A 563 -22.85 -0.66 13.51
N GLY A 564 -22.65 -0.86 14.83
CA GLY A 564 -23.31 -0.06 15.88
C GLY A 564 -24.73 -0.54 16.25
N ASP A 565 -25.26 -1.53 15.54
CA ASP A 565 -26.62 -2.03 15.76
C ASP A 565 -26.77 -2.67 17.16
N ALA A 566 -27.92 -2.45 17.79
CA ALA A 566 -28.25 -3.09 19.06
C ALA A 566 -28.44 -4.61 18.87
N ILE A 567 -27.88 -5.40 19.80
CA ILE A 567 -28.04 -6.84 19.85
C ILE A 567 -28.92 -7.18 21.05
N VAL A 568 -30.04 -7.88 20.79
CA VAL A 568 -30.88 -8.43 21.85
C VAL A 568 -30.33 -9.78 22.25
N PRO A 569 -29.69 -9.91 23.42
CA PRO A 569 -29.09 -11.17 23.84
C PRO A 569 -30.15 -12.19 24.24
N LYS A 570 -29.90 -13.46 24.04
CA LYS A 570 -30.80 -14.55 24.40
C LYS A 570 -30.32 -15.21 25.70
N LEU A 571 -31.26 -15.42 26.63
CA LEU A 571 -30.97 -16.21 27.84
C LEU A 571 -30.84 -17.69 27.43
N TYR A 572 -29.75 -18.31 27.79
CA TYR A 572 -29.51 -19.73 27.55
C TYR A 572 -29.88 -20.52 28.82
N SER A 573 -30.83 -21.46 28.69
CA SER A 573 -31.21 -22.35 29.77
C SER A 573 -30.83 -23.81 29.44
N LYS A 574 -29.62 -24.18 29.80
CA LYS A 574 -29.21 -25.58 29.82
C LYS A 574 -28.48 -25.85 31.14
N THR A 575 -29.07 -26.68 31.95
CA THR A 575 -28.48 -27.31 33.15
C THR A 575 -27.48 -28.37 32.70
N GLU A 576 -26.27 -28.00 32.34
CA GLU A 576 -25.12 -28.87 32.26
C GLU A 576 -24.16 -28.48 33.38
N GLU A 577 -23.68 -29.47 34.14
CA GLU A 577 -22.68 -29.30 35.19
C GLU A 577 -21.44 -28.60 34.64
N LEU A 578 -20.88 -27.68 35.42
CA LEU A 578 -19.62 -26.99 35.12
C LEU A 578 -18.52 -28.04 34.98
N ASP A 579 -18.02 -28.19 33.76
CA ASP A 579 -16.74 -28.84 33.50
C ASP A 579 -15.65 -27.85 33.95
N GLU A 580 -15.04 -28.14 35.11
CA GLU A 580 -13.99 -27.29 35.70
C GLU A 580 -12.73 -27.12 34.83
N ASN A 581 -12.64 -27.88 33.72
CA ASN A 581 -11.53 -27.82 32.76
C ASN A 581 -11.81 -26.92 31.55
N LYS A 582 -12.94 -26.21 31.48
CA LYS A 582 -13.22 -25.30 30.36
C LYS A 582 -12.48 -23.98 30.49
N VAL A 583 -11.73 -23.70 29.48
CA VAL A 583 -10.84 -22.51 29.29
C VAL A 583 -11.54 -21.23 29.68
N TYR A 584 -11.10 -20.60 30.77
CA TYR A 584 -11.44 -19.24 31.13
C TYR A 584 -10.83 -18.29 30.08
N VAL A 585 -11.64 -17.34 29.59
CA VAL A 585 -11.12 -16.28 28.71
C VAL A 585 -10.17 -15.41 29.51
N ARG A 586 -8.95 -15.27 29.01
CA ARG A 586 -7.91 -14.47 29.64
C ARG A 586 -8.27 -12.99 29.55
N SER A 587 -7.96 -12.21 30.60
CA SER A 587 -8.15 -10.75 30.58
C SER A 587 -7.44 -10.04 29.43
N GLU A 588 -6.40 -10.69 28.87
CA GLU A 588 -5.66 -10.27 27.67
C GLU A 588 -6.56 -10.20 26.43
N ASP A 589 -7.65 -10.96 26.38
CA ASP A 589 -8.66 -10.91 25.31
C ASP A 589 -9.61 -9.72 25.44
N ILE A 590 -9.55 -8.96 26.54
CA ILE A 590 -10.37 -7.76 26.81
C ILE A 590 -9.45 -6.55 26.77
N LYS A 591 -9.57 -5.76 25.72
CA LYS A 591 -8.70 -4.61 25.48
C LYS A 591 -8.92 -3.52 26.52
N LYS A 592 -7.91 -3.26 27.36
CA LYS A 592 -7.85 -2.10 28.25
C LYS A 592 -7.29 -0.90 27.51
N THR A 593 -8.01 0.20 27.51
CA THR A 593 -7.47 1.53 27.28
C THR A 593 -6.90 2.08 28.60
N THR A 594 -5.73 1.61 29.01
CA THR A 594 -5.00 2.25 30.12
C THR A 594 -4.05 3.28 29.52
N ASN A 595 -4.36 4.56 29.68
CA ASN A 595 -3.43 5.66 29.42
C ASN A 595 -2.35 5.60 30.52
N LYS A 596 -1.29 4.82 30.29
CA LYS A 596 -0.15 4.80 31.20
C LYS A 596 0.71 6.02 30.93
N VAL A 597 0.98 6.81 31.94
CA VAL A 597 1.86 7.98 31.86
C VAL A 597 3.19 7.65 32.51
N HIS A 598 4.28 7.76 31.76
CA HIS A 598 5.64 7.62 32.23
C HIS A 598 6.17 9.01 32.54
N ILE A 599 6.72 9.19 33.74
CA ILE A 599 7.26 10.48 34.21
C ILE A 599 8.75 10.29 34.51
N LEU A 600 9.60 11.13 33.89
CA LEU A 600 11.02 11.21 34.19
C LEU A 600 11.35 12.54 34.88
N GLY A 601 12.18 12.50 35.91
CA GLY A 601 12.62 13.67 36.69
C GLY A 601 11.57 14.25 37.65
N PRO A 602 11.76 15.48 38.19
CA PRO A 602 12.98 16.29 38.02
C PRO A 602 14.24 15.67 38.64
N GLY A 603 15.42 16.20 38.25
CA GLY A 603 16.73 15.73 38.72
C GLY A 603 17.35 14.70 37.79
N GLU A 604 18.35 13.98 38.27
CA GLU A 604 19.10 13.03 37.47
C GLU A 604 18.34 11.72 37.26
N VAL A 605 18.29 11.27 36.01
CA VAL A 605 17.66 10.00 35.57
C VAL A 605 18.68 9.24 34.74
N ILE A 606 19.12 8.07 35.19
CA ILE A 606 20.08 7.24 34.49
C ILE A 606 19.37 6.13 33.72
N LEU A 607 19.59 6.07 32.39
CA LEU A 607 19.09 5.03 31.52
C LEU A 607 20.24 4.09 31.12
N THR A 608 20.22 2.86 31.64
CA THR A 608 21.21 1.81 31.33
C THR A 608 20.70 0.75 30.37
N SER A 609 19.42 0.83 29.96
CA SER A 609 18.77 0.01 28.95
C SER A 609 17.75 0.84 28.16
N ASN A 610 17.38 0.36 26.97
CA ASN A 610 16.44 1.06 26.11
C ASN A 610 15.10 1.29 26.83
N LEU A 611 14.59 2.52 26.75
CA LEU A 611 13.27 2.90 27.24
C LEU A 611 12.29 2.96 26.03
N ILE A 612 11.30 2.08 26.03
CA ILE A 612 10.27 2.04 24.99
C ILE A 612 8.92 2.41 25.59
N ILE A 613 8.31 3.48 25.06
CA ILE A 613 6.93 3.91 25.39
C ILE A 613 6.02 3.39 24.28
N ASN A 614 5.03 2.59 24.64
CA ASN A 614 4.18 1.92 23.66
C ASN A 614 3.04 2.81 23.14
N ASN A 615 2.37 2.35 22.09
CA ASN A 615 1.21 3.03 21.53
C ASN A 615 0.12 3.25 22.61
N GLY A 616 -0.37 4.50 22.74
CA GLY A 616 -1.38 4.87 23.71
C GLY A 616 -0.86 5.17 25.13
N GLU A 617 0.45 5.01 25.37
CA GLU A 617 1.12 5.50 26.56
C GLU A 617 1.57 6.97 26.35
N GLU A 618 1.92 7.69 27.39
CA GLU A 618 2.44 9.05 27.34
C GLU A 618 3.77 9.15 28.11
N LEU A 619 4.71 9.93 27.57
CA LEU A 619 5.96 10.25 28.26
C LEU A 619 5.99 11.74 28.62
N ILE A 620 6.26 12.03 29.88
CA ILE A 620 6.46 13.40 30.39
C ILE A 620 7.84 13.49 31.06
N VAL A 621 8.71 14.34 30.52
CA VAL A 621 9.98 14.70 31.13
C VAL A 621 9.84 16.07 31.76
N LYS A 622 10.03 16.14 33.08
CA LYS A 622 9.78 17.35 33.86
C LYS A 622 10.91 18.39 33.74
N PRO A 623 10.63 19.68 33.98
CA PRO A 623 11.67 20.72 34.05
C PRO A 623 12.78 20.38 35.05
N GLY A 624 14.02 20.73 34.70
CA GLY A 624 15.19 20.46 35.55
C GLY A 624 15.59 18.98 35.58
N SER A 625 15.21 18.19 34.58
CA SER A 625 15.68 16.80 34.45
C SER A 625 17.00 16.74 33.70
N THR A 626 17.92 15.92 34.18
CA THR A 626 19.14 15.51 33.47
C THR A 626 19.07 14.02 33.19
N ILE A 627 18.89 13.65 31.94
CA ILE A 627 18.84 12.26 31.50
C ILE A 627 20.23 11.85 31.05
N LEU A 628 20.84 10.94 31.80
CA LEU A 628 22.11 10.32 31.49
C LEU A 628 21.88 8.99 30.79
N MET A 629 22.32 8.87 29.54
CA MET A 629 22.12 7.66 28.75
C MET A 629 23.46 6.91 28.57
N ALA A 630 23.44 5.61 28.86
CA ALA A 630 24.60 4.73 28.69
C ALA A 630 24.91 4.48 27.20
N ASP A 631 26.07 3.85 26.93
CA ASP A 631 26.53 3.49 25.59
C ASP A 631 25.46 2.75 24.76
N GLY A 632 25.10 3.30 23.59
CA GLY A 632 24.12 2.74 22.67
C GLY A 632 22.68 2.71 23.18
N VAL A 633 22.41 3.15 24.41
CA VAL A 633 21.03 3.15 24.97
C VAL A 633 20.17 4.19 24.27
N SER A 634 18.93 3.82 24.00
CA SER A 634 17.99 4.62 23.22
C SER A 634 16.65 4.81 23.97
N LEU A 635 15.99 5.93 23.70
CA LEU A 635 14.62 6.23 24.10
C LEU A 635 13.73 6.25 22.85
N LEU A 636 12.81 5.31 22.73
CA LEU A 636 11.84 5.26 21.65
C LEU A 636 10.42 5.45 22.19
N SER A 637 9.76 6.54 21.83
CA SER A 637 8.37 6.77 22.20
C SER A 637 7.43 6.61 20.99
N LYS A 638 6.46 5.71 21.11
CA LYS A 638 5.34 5.55 20.16
C LYS A 638 4.06 6.22 20.65
N GLY A 639 4.09 6.88 21.81
CA GLY A 639 3.01 7.67 22.37
C GLY A 639 3.35 9.15 22.41
N ARG A 640 2.39 9.96 22.84
CA ARG A 640 2.59 11.39 22.99
C ARG A 640 3.72 11.67 23.99
N THR A 641 4.65 12.52 23.59
CA THR A 641 5.88 12.79 24.35
C THR A 641 6.04 14.27 24.61
N ILE A 642 6.29 14.63 25.86
CA ILE A 642 6.43 16.02 26.30
C ILE A 642 7.73 16.16 27.10
N PHE A 643 8.70 16.86 26.51
CA PHE A 643 9.86 17.40 27.23
C PHE A 643 9.52 18.84 27.60
N ASP A 644 9.13 19.09 28.85
CA ASP A 644 8.57 20.37 29.32
C ASP A 644 9.59 21.21 30.11
N GLY A 645 10.78 21.46 29.55
CA GLY A 645 11.75 22.34 30.18
C GLY A 645 11.32 23.81 30.29
N SER A 646 11.91 24.57 31.19
CA SER A 646 11.76 26.02 31.26
C SER A 646 13.10 26.72 31.13
N PRO A 647 13.17 28.03 30.88
CA PRO A 647 14.46 28.74 30.82
C PRO A 647 15.25 28.65 32.14
N GLU A 648 14.53 28.61 33.27
CA GLU A 648 15.14 28.53 34.61
C GLU A 648 15.50 27.09 34.99
N ASN A 649 14.80 26.11 34.43
CA ASN A 649 14.99 24.68 34.68
C ASN A 649 14.95 23.90 33.36
N PRO A 650 16.00 24.04 32.53
CA PRO A 650 16.07 23.32 31.25
C PRO A 650 16.19 21.81 31.46
N ILE A 651 15.95 21.05 30.43
CA ILE A 651 16.16 19.60 30.39
C ILE A 651 17.44 19.32 29.61
N GLU A 652 18.26 18.41 30.14
CA GLU A 652 19.46 17.93 29.45
C GLU A 652 19.37 16.44 29.17
N VAL A 653 19.71 16.03 27.94
CA VAL A 653 19.92 14.63 27.55
C VAL A 653 21.35 14.49 27.06
N LYS A 654 22.13 13.73 27.81
CA LYS A 654 23.57 13.64 27.60
C LYS A 654 24.14 12.25 27.90
N ARG A 655 25.38 12.04 27.58
CA ARG A 655 26.08 10.79 27.80
C ARG A 655 26.24 10.53 29.30
N LEU A 656 26.11 9.27 29.70
CA LEU A 656 26.52 8.82 31.02
C LEU A 656 28.05 8.72 31.14
N ASP A 657 28.72 8.32 30.07
CA ASP A 657 30.17 8.25 29.90
C ASP A 657 30.57 9.21 28.76
N GLU A 658 31.39 10.19 29.02
CA GLU A 658 31.73 11.25 28.03
C GLU A 658 32.33 10.70 26.74
N ASP A 659 33.01 9.56 26.77
CA ASP A 659 33.67 8.94 25.62
C ASP A 659 32.75 8.03 24.81
N LYS A 660 31.53 7.70 25.32
CA LYS A 660 30.63 6.74 24.71
C LYS A 660 29.30 7.37 24.32
N PRO A 661 28.96 7.36 23.03
CA PRO A 661 27.68 7.92 22.57
C PRO A 661 26.49 7.08 23.02
N TRP A 662 25.40 7.73 23.43
CA TRP A 662 24.11 7.06 23.51
C TRP A 662 23.54 6.81 22.10
N GLY A 663 22.50 5.99 22.00
CA GLY A 663 21.85 5.66 20.73
C GLY A 663 21.04 6.83 20.17
N ILE A 664 19.72 6.79 20.35
CA ILE A 664 18.80 7.80 19.82
C ILE A 664 17.76 8.24 20.86
N VAL A 665 17.17 9.42 20.64
CA VAL A 665 15.84 9.77 21.13
C VAL A 665 14.90 9.84 19.93
N ALA A 666 13.88 8.98 19.90
CA ALA A 666 12.94 8.90 18.79
C ALA A 666 11.49 9.06 19.24
N ILE A 667 10.72 9.88 18.52
CA ILE A 667 9.28 10.04 18.64
C ILE A 667 8.66 9.51 17.34
N HIS A 668 7.83 8.47 17.45
CA HIS A 668 7.39 7.71 16.28
C HIS A 668 5.91 7.35 16.31
N GLY A 669 5.29 7.47 15.13
CA GLY A 669 3.98 6.90 14.85
C GLY A 669 2.80 7.84 15.15
N PRO A 670 1.60 7.51 14.65
CA PRO A 670 0.43 8.42 14.71
C PRO A 670 -0.07 8.70 16.14
N MET A 671 0.21 7.81 17.10
CA MET A 671 -0.18 8.01 18.49
C MET A 671 0.73 9.00 19.24
N SER A 672 1.86 9.40 18.64
CA SER A 672 2.75 10.45 19.17
C SER A 672 2.34 11.87 18.76
N LYS A 673 1.22 12.02 18.04
CA LYS A 673 0.67 13.31 17.62
C LYS A 673 0.63 14.35 18.74
N GLY A 674 1.10 15.58 18.42
CA GLY A 674 1.13 16.69 19.36
C GLY A 674 2.22 16.56 20.43
N SER A 675 3.28 15.81 20.16
CA SER A 675 4.49 15.77 20.98
C SER A 675 5.21 17.11 20.99
N ILE A 676 5.86 17.43 22.11
CA ILE A 676 6.47 18.73 22.34
C ILE A 676 7.90 18.54 22.91
N ILE A 677 8.85 19.30 22.36
CA ILE A 677 10.20 19.48 22.92
C ILE A 677 10.41 20.96 23.17
N LYS A 678 10.71 21.34 24.42
CA LYS A 678 10.79 22.72 24.85
C LYS A 678 11.90 22.91 25.86
N ASN A 679 12.79 23.88 25.63
CA ASN A 679 13.95 24.19 26.47
C ASN A 679 14.75 22.93 26.82
N VAL A 680 15.23 22.21 25.80
CA VAL A 680 15.99 20.95 25.94
C VAL A 680 17.30 21.06 25.21
N THR A 681 18.36 20.51 25.81
CA THR A 681 19.63 20.26 25.12
C THR A 681 19.84 18.76 24.95
N PHE A 682 20.01 18.33 23.73
CA PHE A 682 20.43 16.97 23.36
C PHE A 682 21.88 17.00 22.91
N SER A 683 22.76 16.22 23.53
CA SER A 683 24.19 16.20 23.21
C SER A 683 24.77 14.79 23.27
N GLY A 684 25.52 14.41 22.23
CA GLY A 684 26.39 13.24 22.28
C GLY A 684 25.71 11.91 21.92
N GLY A 685 24.60 11.93 21.22
CA GLY A 685 23.95 10.72 20.67
C GLY A 685 24.53 10.26 19.33
N SER A 686 23.98 9.19 18.81
CA SER A 686 24.46 8.51 17.63
C SER A 686 23.30 8.01 16.75
N THR A 687 23.45 6.85 16.16
CA THR A 687 22.43 6.10 15.41
C THR A 687 22.01 4.87 16.19
N SER A 688 20.88 4.27 15.86
CA SER A 688 20.45 3.02 16.48
C SER A 688 19.59 2.19 15.55
N PHE A 689 19.68 0.86 15.68
CA PHE A 689 18.77 -0.06 15.02
C PHE A 689 17.77 -0.63 16.04
N LEU A 690 16.52 -0.20 15.97
CA LEU A 690 15.44 -0.62 16.87
C LEU A 690 14.18 -0.97 16.07
N GLU A 691 13.48 -2.01 16.51
CA GLU A 691 12.22 -2.45 15.92
C GLU A 691 12.26 -2.53 14.36
N ASN A 692 13.30 -3.18 13.85
CA ASN A 692 13.58 -3.39 12.42
C ASN A 692 13.86 -2.08 11.63
N ARG A 693 14.18 -0.97 12.30
CA ARG A 693 14.50 0.32 11.70
C ARG A 693 15.91 0.78 12.05
N MET A 694 16.57 1.37 11.06
CA MET A 694 17.74 2.18 11.30
C MET A 694 17.28 3.63 11.50
N PHE A 695 17.64 4.23 12.61
CA PHE A 695 17.46 5.65 12.86
C PHE A 695 18.76 6.37 12.51
N SER A 696 18.71 7.24 11.50
CA SER A 696 19.86 8.01 11.01
C SER A 696 20.13 9.23 11.87
N GLY A 697 19.11 9.80 12.49
CA GLY A 697 19.22 11.00 13.34
C GLY A 697 19.35 10.67 14.83
N MET A 698 20.27 11.35 15.50
CA MET A 698 20.39 11.31 16.96
C MET A 698 19.06 11.67 17.65
N LEU A 699 18.39 12.70 17.15
CA LEU A 699 16.99 13.02 17.44
C LEU A 699 16.16 12.66 16.20
N SER A 700 15.19 11.77 16.32
CA SER A 700 14.38 11.28 15.18
C SER A 700 12.89 11.47 15.42
N ILE A 701 12.21 12.14 14.50
CA ILE A 701 10.79 12.41 14.52
C ILE A 701 10.15 11.77 13.28
N SER A 702 9.29 10.79 13.48
CA SER A 702 8.81 10.01 12.34
C SER A 702 7.33 9.64 12.46
N TRP A 703 6.58 9.79 11.35
CA TRP A 703 5.17 9.40 11.24
C TRP A 703 4.25 10.06 12.29
N THR A 704 4.54 11.29 12.69
CA THR A 704 3.77 12.04 13.67
C THR A 704 3.21 13.34 13.11
N GLU A 705 2.12 13.82 13.68
CA GLU A 705 1.49 15.07 13.31
C GLU A 705 1.60 16.11 14.41
N ASN A 706 1.70 17.39 14.01
CA ASN A 706 1.73 18.53 14.93
C ASN A 706 2.87 18.44 15.98
N PHE A 707 4.04 17.97 15.58
CA PHE A 707 5.24 18.02 16.39
C PHE A 707 5.68 19.47 16.62
N LEU A 708 6.04 19.82 17.84
CA LEU A 708 6.52 21.16 18.23
C LEU A 708 7.88 21.08 18.87
N MET A 709 8.85 21.90 18.39
CA MET A 709 10.15 22.07 19.02
C MET A 709 10.48 23.54 19.10
N TYR A 710 10.90 24.01 20.28
CA TYR A 710 11.31 25.39 20.44
C TYR A 710 12.27 25.61 21.61
N ASN A 711 13.09 26.67 21.49
CA ASN A 711 14.09 27.05 22.47
C ASN A 711 15.03 25.89 22.86
N SER A 712 15.45 25.07 21.90
CA SER A 712 16.19 23.85 22.19
C SER A 712 17.48 23.79 21.40
N THR A 713 18.45 23.01 21.88
CA THR A 713 19.76 22.80 21.25
C THR A 713 19.93 21.32 20.97
N VAL A 714 20.42 20.98 19.76
CA VAL A 714 20.80 19.62 19.39
C VAL A 714 22.22 19.67 18.85
N GLU A 715 23.13 18.92 19.46
CA GLU A 715 24.56 19.10 19.16
C GLU A 715 25.40 17.84 19.40
N ASN A 716 26.59 17.84 18.78
CA ASN A 716 27.65 16.87 19.06
C ASN A 716 27.24 15.41 18.82
N ASN A 717 26.44 15.13 17.77
CA ASN A 717 26.19 13.75 17.37
C ASN A 717 27.48 13.09 16.84
N VAL A 718 27.64 11.78 17.04
CA VAL A 718 28.95 11.13 16.85
C VAL A 718 29.08 10.39 15.54
N ILE A 719 28.12 9.54 15.18
CA ILE A 719 28.23 8.67 14.01
C ILE A 719 26.96 8.79 13.15
N SER A 720 25.87 9.35 13.70
CA SER A 720 24.61 9.48 12.97
C SER A 720 24.79 10.38 11.74
N ASP A 721 24.13 10.01 10.66
CA ASP A 721 24.10 10.77 9.41
C ASP A 721 23.51 12.16 9.67
N ASP A 722 22.41 12.19 10.47
CA ASP A 722 21.70 13.41 10.82
C ASP A 722 21.80 13.71 12.32
N THR A 723 21.77 14.98 12.67
CA THR A 723 21.63 15.42 14.07
C THR A 723 20.13 15.41 14.43
N LEU A 724 19.27 15.95 13.58
CA LEU A 724 17.80 15.80 13.62
C LEU A 724 17.28 15.24 12.30
N HIS A 725 16.59 14.11 12.34
CA HIS A 725 15.87 13.57 11.19
C HIS A 725 14.35 13.64 11.40
N VAL A 726 13.63 14.24 10.47
CA VAL A 726 12.16 14.37 10.49
C VAL A 726 11.58 13.74 9.23
N ILE A 727 10.88 12.62 9.37
CA ILE A 727 10.35 11.88 8.22
C ILE A 727 8.85 11.63 8.34
N HIS A 728 8.10 11.78 7.23
CA HIS A 728 6.64 11.59 7.15
C HIS A 728 5.87 12.30 8.28
N SER A 729 6.26 13.52 8.63
CA SER A 729 5.75 14.23 9.80
C SER A 729 5.28 15.65 9.48
N SER A 730 4.40 16.19 10.31
CA SER A 730 4.11 17.62 10.30
C SER A 730 4.65 18.30 11.55
N PHE A 731 5.32 19.45 11.38
CA PHE A 731 6.10 20.06 12.45
C PHE A 731 6.07 21.60 12.48
N LYS A 732 6.48 22.15 13.63
CA LYS A 732 6.93 23.54 13.80
C LYS A 732 8.19 23.54 14.66
N ILE A 733 9.27 24.09 14.13
CA ILE A 733 10.56 24.23 14.85
C ILE A 733 10.91 25.72 14.93
N SER A 734 11.25 26.19 16.12
CA SER A 734 11.57 27.61 16.28
C SER A 734 12.57 27.90 17.40
N ASN A 735 13.32 29.02 17.27
CA ASN A 735 14.28 29.51 18.25
C ASN A 735 15.25 28.42 18.75
N SER A 736 15.78 27.62 17.82
CA SER A 736 16.59 26.44 18.19
C SER A 736 17.95 26.46 17.50
N ASN A 737 18.92 25.74 18.07
CA ASN A 737 20.29 25.74 17.61
C ASN A 737 20.75 24.32 17.30
N PHE A 738 21.51 24.16 16.21
CA PHE A 738 22.14 22.90 15.80
C PHE A 738 23.63 23.15 15.64
N LYS A 739 24.46 22.31 16.26
CA LYS A 739 25.90 22.57 16.28
C LYS A 739 26.73 21.30 16.22
N ASN A 740 27.89 21.41 15.55
CA ASN A 740 28.88 20.33 15.49
C ASN A 740 28.24 19.01 15.01
N CYS A 741 27.59 19.08 13.88
CA CYS A 741 26.89 17.94 13.29
C CYS A 741 27.88 17.03 12.56
N PHE A 742 27.84 15.72 12.82
CA PHE A 742 28.75 14.75 12.22
C PHE A 742 28.46 14.52 10.72
N GLY A 743 27.25 14.65 10.29
CA GLY A 743 26.79 14.67 8.89
C GLY A 743 25.91 15.89 8.68
N ASP A 744 24.62 15.67 8.37
CA ASP A 744 23.64 16.73 8.22
C ASP A 744 23.17 17.23 9.58
N CYS A 745 22.97 18.56 9.69
CA CYS A 745 22.39 19.05 10.92
C CYS A 745 20.90 18.73 11.02
N ILE A 746 20.17 18.90 9.92
CA ILE A 746 18.74 18.59 9.87
C ILE A 746 18.42 17.96 8.52
N ASP A 747 17.70 16.84 8.54
CA ASP A 747 17.14 16.19 7.36
C ASP A 747 15.61 16.11 7.45
N PHE A 748 14.93 16.58 6.40
CA PHE A 748 13.48 16.56 6.26
C PHE A 748 13.04 15.71 5.07
N ASP A 749 12.51 14.54 5.37
CA ASP A 749 12.02 13.59 4.38
C ASP A 749 10.49 13.54 4.36
N TYR A 750 9.84 13.69 3.19
CA TYR A 750 8.38 13.56 3.04
C TYR A 750 7.58 14.34 4.10
N SER A 751 8.10 15.47 4.56
CA SER A 751 7.59 16.19 5.72
C SER A 751 7.07 17.58 5.33
N ARG A 752 6.21 18.13 6.18
CA ARG A 752 5.67 19.48 5.94
C ARG A 752 5.68 20.31 7.22
N GLY A 753 6.08 21.56 7.11
CA GLY A 753 6.15 22.34 8.32
C GLY A 753 6.62 23.76 8.19
N LYS A 754 6.91 24.33 9.36
CA LYS A 754 7.40 25.70 9.48
C LYS A 754 8.64 25.76 10.36
N ILE A 755 9.62 26.52 9.89
CA ILE A 755 10.88 26.76 10.60
C ILE A 755 11.04 28.26 10.83
N ARG A 756 11.38 28.65 12.05
CA ARG A 756 11.61 30.07 12.37
C ARG A 756 12.74 30.27 13.37
N ARG A 757 13.69 31.15 13.03
CA ARG A 757 14.84 31.50 13.89
C ARG A 757 15.64 30.28 14.33
N LEU A 758 16.31 29.65 13.35
CA LEU A 758 17.31 28.61 13.63
C LEU A 758 18.72 29.14 13.41
N LYS A 759 19.65 28.60 14.20
CA LYS A 759 21.09 28.73 13.99
C LYS A 759 21.69 27.36 13.78
N ILE A 760 22.41 27.22 12.68
CA ILE A 760 23.14 26.02 12.33
C ILE A 760 24.63 26.41 12.25
N ASN A 761 25.46 25.67 12.94
CA ASN A 761 26.87 25.98 13.01
C ASN A 761 27.71 24.69 12.94
N ASN A 762 28.62 24.63 11.98
CA ASN A 762 29.54 23.53 11.78
C ASN A 762 28.87 22.19 11.47
N ALA A 763 28.16 22.11 10.34
CA ALA A 763 27.74 20.86 9.73
C ALA A 763 28.89 20.26 8.91
N LYS A 764 29.20 18.97 9.08
CA LYS A 764 30.23 18.32 8.25
C LYS A 764 29.75 18.05 6.83
N ASN A 765 28.46 17.91 6.63
CA ASN A 765 27.80 17.74 5.34
C ASN A 765 26.81 18.89 5.10
N ASP A 766 25.51 18.64 5.05
CA ASP A 766 24.52 19.69 4.74
C ASP A 766 24.01 20.38 6.04
N GLY A 767 23.74 21.69 5.96
CA GLY A 767 23.08 22.41 7.04
C GLY A 767 21.65 21.94 7.21
N ILE A 768 20.85 21.98 6.12
CA ILE A 768 19.50 21.41 6.07
C ILE A 768 19.32 20.70 4.73
N ASP A 769 18.99 19.42 4.73
CA ASP A 769 18.54 18.67 3.55
C ASP A 769 17.02 18.53 3.52
N PHE A 770 16.44 18.65 2.33
CA PHE A 770 15.02 18.48 2.08
C PHE A 770 14.81 17.49 0.95
N MET A 771 14.13 16.41 1.24
CA MET A 771 13.67 15.42 0.26
C MET A 771 12.14 15.36 0.27
N ARG A 772 11.51 15.67 -0.87
CA ARG A 772 10.04 15.56 -1.07
C ARG A 772 9.23 16.25 0.04
N SER A 773 9.73 17.41 0.51
CA SER A 773 9.18 18.14 1.65
C SER A 773 8.57 19.48 1.25
N ASP A 774 7.61 19.97 2.04
CA ASP A 774 6.94 21.26 1.86
C ASP A 774 7.14 22.12 3.12
N VAL A 775 8.06 23.09 3.05
CA VAL A 775 8.52 23.84 4.23
C VAL A 775 8.59 25.33 3.98
N ASP A 776 8.03 26.11 4.93
CA ASP A 776 8.15 27.55 5.05
C ASP A 776 9.20 27.90 6.14
N ALA A 777 10.37 28.40 5.74
CA ALA A 777 11.51 28.70 6.59
C ALA A 777 11.80 30.20 6.65
N SER A 778 12.06 30.74 7.84
CA SER A 778 12.40 32.15 7.99
C SER A 778 13.40 32.41 9.11
N HIS A 779 14.29 33.40 8.91
CA HIS A 779 15.32 33.81 9.84
C HIS A 779 16.27 32.66 10.21
N ILE A 780 16.81 32.00 9.20
CA ILE A 780 17.74 30.90 9.37
C ILE A 780 19.16 31.42 9.17
N GLU A 781 20.05 31.11 10.07
CA GLU A 781 21.49 31.34 9.95
C GLU A 781 22.19 29.99 9.78
N VAL A 782 22.85 29.78 8.65
CA VAL A 782 23.74 28.63 8.43
C VAL A 782 25.16 29.14 8.33
N LEU A 783 26.02 28.70 9.26
CA LEU A 783 27.40 29.06 9.32
C LEU A 783 28.28 27.80 9.18
N SER A 784 29.00 27.71 8.07
CA SER A 784 29.97 26.63 7.83
C SER A 784 29.33 25.26 7.64
N ALA A 785 28.76 25.02 6.47
CA ALA A 785 28.36 23.67 6.03
C ALA A 785 29.45 23.11 5.09
N GLY A 786 29.88 21.88 5.36
CA GLY A 786 30.95 21.20 4.62
C GLY A 786 30.57 20.86 3.17
N ASP A 787 29.28 20.65 2.87
CA ASP A 787 28.77 20.50 1.51
C ASP A 787 27.76 21.63 1.23
N LYS A 788 26.51 21.55 1.65
CA LYS A 788 25.49 22.56 1.30
C LYS A 788 24.90 23.25 2.53
N GLY A 789 24.72 24.56 2.46
CA GLY A 789 23.94 25.28 3.47
C GLY A 789 22.49 24.80 3.49
N PHE A 790 21.82 24.88 2.31
CA PHE A 790 20.52 24.25 2.06
C PHE A 790 20.62 23.33 0.84
N SER A 791 20.13 22.12 1.00
CA SER A 791 20.01 21.10 -0.04
C SER A 791 18.53 20.85 -0.32
N VAL A 792 18.02 21.38 -1.44
CA VAL A 792 16.60 21.28 -1.80
C VAL A 792 16.44 20.30 -2.94
N GLY A 793 16.00 19.09 -2.64
CA GLY A 793 15.98 17.97 -3.61
C GLY A 793 14.66 17.23 -3.71
N GLU A 794 14.59 16.42 -4.76
CA GLU A 794 13.61 15.34 -4.92
C GLU A 794 12.15 15.79 -4.86
N MET A 795 11.83 16.84 -5.65
CA MET A 795 10.49 17.47 -5.77
C MET A 795 10.04 18.20 -4.49
N SER A 796 10.94 18.70 -3.67
CA SER A 796 10.61 19.55 -2.54
C SER A 796 10.08 20.91 -2.98
N ASN A 797 9.22 21.50 -2.16
CA ASN A 797 8.66 22.86 -2.34
C ASN A 797 9.01 23.69 -1.11
N ILE A 798 10.02 24.54 -1.24
CA ILE A 798 10.61 25.25 -0.11
C ILE A 798 10.52 26.75 -0.32
N LYS A 799 10.11 27.47 0.75
CA LYS A 799 10.17 28.91 0.83
C LYS A 799 11.12 29.34 1.94
N ILE A 800 12.12 30.18 1.60
CA ILE A 800 13.09 30.71 2.55
C ILE A 800 12.99 32.24 2.57
N THR A 801 12.89 32.82 3.76
CA THR A 801 12.85 34.29 3.90
C THR A 801 13.78 34.78 5.02
N SER A 802 14.38 35.96 4.80
CA SER A 802 15.20 36.66 5.82
C SER A 802 16.29 35.76 6.43
N SER A 803 17.10 35.12 5.60
CA SER A 803 18.08 34.10 6.02
C SER A 803 19.50 34.45 5.58
N MET A 804 20.50 33.92 6.28
CA MET A 804 21.92 34.09 5.98
C MET A 804 22.57 32.72 5.82
N ILE A 805 23.32 32.54 4.75
CA ILE A 805 24.09 31.32 4.47
C ILE A 805 25.55 31.72 4.21
N ASP A 806 26.44 31.27 5.05
CA ASP A 806 27.83 31.73 5.07
C ASP A 806 28.80 30.57 5.10
N SER A 807 29.93 30.72 4.38
CA SER A 807 31.09 29.83 4.44
C SER A 807 30.80 28.35 4.18
N SER A 808 30.00 28.04 3.15
CA SER A 808 29.65 26.67 2.72
C SER A 808 30.32 26.34 1.37
N GLU A 809 30.47 25.05 1.03
CA GLU A 809 30.90 24.65 -0.31
C GLU A 809 29.85 25.10 -1.35
N ILE A 810 28.56 24.78 -1.13
CA ILE A 810 27.44 25.34 -1.87
C ILE A 810 26.47 26.00 -0.87
N GLY A 811 26.21 27.29 -1.01
CA GLY A 811 25.25 27.96 -0.14
C GLY A 811 23.86 27.34 -0.23
N VAL A 812 23.33 27.23 -1.46
CA VAL A 812 22.02 26.65 -1.74
C VAL A 812 22.07 25.78 -2.99
N ALA A 813 21.73 24.52 -2.88
CA ALA A 813 21.53 23.60 -4.00
C ALA A 813 20.04 23.35 -4.25
N VAL A 814 19.58 23.48 -5.51
CA VAL A 814 18.22 23.18 -5.91
C VAL A 814 18.24 22.13 -7.02
N LYS A 815 17.74 20.95 -6.71
CA LYS A 815 17.92 19.78 -7.57
C LYS A 815 16.60 19.01 -7.79
N ASP A 816 16.58 18.17 -8.82
CA ASP A 816 15.60 17.09 -8.97
C ASP A 816 14.14 17.56 -8.95
N MET A 817 13.81 18.52 -9.86
CA MET A 817 12.45 19.11 -10.02
C MET A 817 11.91 19.81 -8.77
N SER A 818 12.76 20.16 -7.80
CA SER A 818 12.35 20.94 -6.63
C SER A 818 12.09 22.39 -6.98
N LEU A 819 11.25 23.06 -6.21
CA LEU A 819 10.98 24.50 -6.27
C LEU A 819 11.50 25.17 -5.00
N LEU A 820 12.34 26.17 -5.18
CA LEU A 820 12.76 27.07 -4.11
C LEU A 820 12.32 28.50 -4.41
N GLU A 821 11.65 29.14 -3.48
CA GLU A 821 11.49 30.60 -3.41
C GLU A 821 12.36 31.14 -2.28
N ILE A 822 13.33 32.02 -2.62
CA ILE A 822 14.21 32.65 -1.63
C ILE A 822 14.09 34.16 -1.70
N GLU A 823 13.84 34.80 -0.55
CA GLU A 823 13.57 36.22 -0.44
C GLU A 823 14.27 36.86 0.77
N ASN A 824 14.84 38.08 0.56
CA ASN A 824 15.53 38.83 1.62
C ASN A 824 16.65 38.00 2.29
N ALA A 825 17.53 37.41 1.50
CA ALA A 825 18.61 36.56 2.02
C ALA A 825 19.99 37.10 1.65
N THR A 826 21.00 36.72 2.44
CA THR A 826 22.42 36.99 2.18
C THR A 826 23.17 35.68 2.06
N LEU A 827 23.90 35.51 0.95
CA LEU A 827 24.79 34.39 0.73
C LEU A 827 26.20 34.92 0.65
N SER A 828 27.05 34.53 1.65
CA SER A 828 28.39 35.10 1.76
C SER A 828 29.48 34.03 1.89
N GLU A 829 30.64 34.31 1.32
CA GLU A 829 31.88 33.53 1.44
C GLU A 829 31.73 32.03 1.05
N ASN A 830 30.71 31.68 0.23
CA ASN A 830 30.52 30.32 -0.27
C ASN A 830 31.40 30.08 -1.52
N GLN A 831 31.80 28.82 -1.77
CA GLN A 831 32.49 28.48 -3.02
C GLN A 831 31.54 28.67 -4.20
N VAL A 832 30.27 28.20 -4.06
CA VAL A 832 29.18 28.47 -4.98
C VAL A 832 27.99 28.95 -4.14
N ALA A 833 27.49 30.15 -4.39
CA ALA A 833 26.36 30.63 -3.61
C ALA A 833 25.07 29.84 -3.91
N MET A 834 24.75 29.61 -5.18
CA MET A 834 23.62 28.76 -5.57
C MET A 834 23.95 27.85 -6.73
N SER A 835 23.58 26.57 -6.65
CA SER A 835 23.73 25.60 -7.74
C SER A 835 22.40 24.92 -8.07
N ILE A 836 22.01 24.90 -9.37
CA ILE A 836 20.75 24.37 -9.85
C ILE A 836 21.03 23.26 -10.88
N TYR A 837 20.78 22.00 -10.51
CA TYR A 837 21.19 20.83 -11.31
C TYR A 837 20.30 19.60 -11.12
N SER A 838 20.53 18.56 -11.93
CA SER A 838 19.91 17.24 -11.83
C SER A 838 20.86 16.26 -11.13
N LYS A 839 20.49 15.73 -9.99
CA LYS A 839 21.24 14.70 -9.28
C LYS A 839 20.69 13.30 -9.57
N ASN A 840 19.39 13.16 -9.53
CA ASN A 840 18.72 11.89 -9.67
C ASN A 840 17.78 11.88 -10.89
N TRP A 841 18.13 11.14 -11.91
CA TRP A 841 17.40 11.02 -13.17
C TRP A 841 15.90 10.67 -13.00
N ARG A 842 15.53 10.04 -11.88
CA ARG A 842 14.14 9.63 -11.60
C ARG A 842 13.17 10.79 -11.44
N PHE A 843 13.68 11.97 -11.14
CA PHE A 843 12.85 13.15 -10.96
C PHE A 843 12.67 13.98 -12.24
N GLY A 844 13.46 13.70 -13.28
CA GLY A 844 13.20 14.18 -14.64
C GLY A 844 13.78 15.54 -14.99
N GLY A 845 14.67 16.08 -14.18
CA GLY A 845 15.39 17.32 -14.53
C GLY A 845 15.89 18.13 -13.34
N PRO A 846 16.51 19.29 -13.59
CA PRO A 846 17.01 20.18 -12.55
C PRO A 846 15.87 20.85 -11.76
N GLY A 847 16.24 21.52 -10.69
CA GLY A 847 15.32 22.33 -9.90
C GLY A 847 14.89 23.62 -10.59
N LYS A 848 13.97 24.31 -9.94
CA LYS A 848 13.51 25.67 -10.28
C LYS A 848 13.71 26.57 -9.08
N ILE A 849 14.22 27.81 -9.32
CA ILE A 849 14.43 28.78 -8.26
C ILE A 849 13.82 30.14 -8.62
N ILE A 850 13.25 30.78 -7.60
CA ILE A 850 12.73 32.14 -7.63
C ILE A 850 13.52 32.97 -6.61
N ILE A 851 14.28 33.96 -7.08
CA ILE A 851 15.17 34.80 -6.28
C ILE A 851 14.59 36.19 -6.16
N LYS A 852 14.41 36.71 -4.94
CA LYS A 852 13.88 38.02 -4.64
C LYS A 852 14.74 38.71 -3.58
N ASN A 853 15.30 39.90 -3.89
CA ASN A 853 16.08 40.68 -2.93
C ASN A 853 17.13 39.88 -2.17
N VAL A 854 18.06 39.23 -2.91
CA VAL A 854 19.12 38.39 -2.37
C VAL A 854 20.47 39.08 -2.61
N GLU A 855 21.30 39.18 -1.57
CA GLU A 855 22.67 39.69 -1.66
C GLU A 855 23.66 38.53 -1.80
N PHE A 856 24.60 38.69 -2.76
CA PHE A 856 25.70 37.78 -2.96
C PHE A 856 27.00 38.50 -2.58
N LEU A 857 27.71 38.04 -1.53
CA LEU A 857 28.86 38.70 -0.99
C LEU A 857 30.05 37.75 -0.96
N LEU A 858 31.11 38.11 -1.67
CA LEU A 858 32.40 37.40 -1.62
C LEU A 858 32.36 35.91 -1.94
N ASN A 859 31.34 35.45 -2.68
CA ASN A 859 31.30 34.09 -3.19
C ASN A 859 32.27 33.94 -4.38
N ASN A 860 32.83 32.74 -4.61
CA ASN A 860 33.65 32.52 -5.79
C ASN A 860 32.82 32.45 -7.06
N VAL A 861 31.64 31.83 -6.95
CA VAL A 861 30.60 31.76 -8.00
C VAL A 861 29.24 32.07 -7.36
N ASP A 862 28.48 33.01 -7.95
CA ASP A 862 27.18 33.34 -7.40
C ASP A 862 26.10 32.33 -7.85
N LEU A 863 26.05 32.02 -9.15
CA LEU A 863 25.10 31.06 -9.71
C LEU A 863 25.78 30.05 -10.64
N ASP A 864 25.59 28.77 -10.38
CA ASP A 864 25.96 27.63 -11.22
C ASP A 864 24.67 26.93 -11.69
N ILE A 865 24.42 26.89 -12.99
CA ILE A 865 23.10 26.54 -13.54
C ILE A 865 23.23 25.54 -14.68
N GLU A 866 22.59 24.37 -14.53
CA GLU A 866 22.45 23.37 -15.59
C GLU A 866 21.56 23.87 -16.74
N GLU A 867 21.87 23.52 -17.99
CA GLU A 867 21.27 24.03 -19.24
C GLU A 867 19.73 24.07 -19.23
N THR A 868 19.06 23.12 -18.58
CA THR A 868 17.58 22.99 -18.56
C THR A 868 16.93 23.56 -17.30
N ALA A 869 17.71 24.12 -16.40
CA ALA A 869 17.20 24.68 -15.14
C ALA A 869 16.41 26.00 -15.37
N GLN A 870 15.45 26.26 -14.50
CA GLN A 870 14.63 27.46 -14.55
C GLN A 870 14.97 28.40 -13.40
N VAL A 871 15.46 29.60 -13.75
CA VAL A 871 15.82 30.64 -12.77
C VAL A 871 15.00 31.90 -13.06
N GLN A 872 14.29 32.41 -12.06
CA GLN A 872 13.57 33.68 -12.10
C GLN A 872 14.17 34.63 -11.07
N ILE A 873 14.68 35.79 -11.51
CA ILE A 873 15.28 36.80 -10.65
C ILE A 873 14.42 38.08 -10.72
N PHE A 874 14.01 38.56 -9.54
CA PHE A 874 13.20 39.77 -9.40
C PHE A 874 14.07 40.88 -8.78
N ASP A 875 13.98 42.07 -9.33
CA ASP A 875 14.58 43.37 -8.98
C ASP A 875 15.90 43.42 -8.17
N GLY A 876 16.88 44.09 -8.74
CA GLY A 876 18.03 44.70 -8.01
C GLY A 876 19.21 43.79 -7.71
N VAL A 877 19.20 42.54 -8.15
CA VAL A 877 20.27 41.58 -7.86
C VAL A 877 21.37 41.66 -8.92
N ASN A 878 22.57 42.12 -8.54
CA ASN A 878 23.77 42.00 -9.38
C ASN A 878 24.37 40.59 -9.16
N VAL A 879 24.40 39.77 -10.20
CA VAL A 879 24.81 38.37 -10.11
C VAL A 879 25.95 38.08 -11.08
N ASN A 880 26.99 37.41 -10.57
CA ASN A 880 28.05 36.83 -11.40
C ASN A 880 27.67 35.37 -11.76
N VAL A 881 27.32 35.14 -13.02
CA VAL A 881 26.75 33.84 -13.47
C VAL A 881 27.80 33.06 -14.24
N THR A 882 28.06 31.85 -13.81
CA THR A 882 28.77 30.86 -14.62
C THR A 882 27.73 29.91 -15.23
N THR A 883 27.54 30.01 -16.55
CA THR A 883 26.50 29.21 -17.22
C THR A 883 27.07 28.16 -18.14
N GLY A 884 26.46 26.95 -18.06
CA GLY A 884 26.14 26.24 -19.28
C GLY A 884 24.75 26.71 -19.71
N ASP A 885 24.62 27.32 -20.86
CA ASP A 885 23.44 27.91 -21.57
C ASP A 885 22.02 27.75 -21.02
N GLY A 886 21.78 27.93 -19.70
CA GLY A 886 20.48 27.86 -19.06
C GLY A 886 19.52 29.00 -19.44
N SER A 887 18.21 28.78 -19.43
CA SER A 887 17.21 29.80 -19.73
C SER A 887 16.98 30.73 -18.54
N PHE A 888 17.46 31.99 -18.67
CA PHE A 888 17.19 33.07 -17.71
C PHE A 888 15.90 33.82 -18.06
N SER A 889 15.08 34.10 -17.07
CA SER A 889 14.07 35.13 -17.17
C SER A 889 14.30 36.21 -16.10
N TYR A 890 14.75 37.39 -16.51
CA TYR A 890 14.65 38.57 -15.66
C TYR A 890 13.19 39.06 -15.68
N VAL A 891 12.53 39.07 -14.56
CA VAL A 891 11.26 39.77 -14.39
C VAL A 891 11.58 41.11 -13.74
N ARG A 892 11.48 42.18 -14.52
CA ARG A 892 11.60 43.56 -14.03
C ARG A 892 10.35 43.97 -13.29
#